data_76638e0ddc99661ac504405c7e4ab9b7
#
_entry.id   76638e0ddc99661ac504405c7e4ab9b7
#
_cell.length_a   1.000
_cell.length_b   1.000
_cell.length_c   1.000
_cell.angle_alpha   90.00
_cell.angle_beta   90.00
_cell.angle_gamma   90.00
#
_symmetry.space_group_name_H-M   'P 1'
#
loop_
_entity.id
_entity.type
_entity.pdbx_description
1 polymer ?
#
loop_
_entity_poly.entity_id
_entity_poly.type
_entity_poly.pdbx_seq_one_letter_code
_entity_poly.pdbx_strand_id
1 'polypeptide(L)'
;MLPRNNQRPFILSALTLCMSGAAFAATSPTHASTSDEDTVIVTANRTESSLWDSPATIQVIDRQTLQNSTSVSIADDLQDIPGVEVTDNALAGRKQIRIRGEASSRVLILIDGQVVSYQRAGQNYGAGLLIDESALERIEVVKGPYSVLYGSQAIGGVVNFITKKGGDKPLGGSVKAVYNSATAGWEESAAAWGSIGNFDYRINGSYSDQGDRDTPDGRLPNTNFRNNGQGVWLGYNFDRHKIGLSLDRYKLSTQTWFDDPEGQFDDFSVKIPKLEREKIGLFYDYAADGDYLKNIHVDAYSQTIERKFENRVKTTQVIPSPMIKALTVSNQTNTNDKQYTQGVTLQSNFSLPANNELVIGTQYQHDKIKQDTDGSTRQTAATGFFDTQTRTLSYNEAEQSNTSLFAQNDWRFADDWTWTVGARQYWLSSKLKRNDTQTLQSSGSIWQSTGGNSVHDDELVTSTSLRYSGFKDLELRAAYAQGYVFPTLTQLFMQTSAGGSVTYGNPNLKAEHSNNYELGARYKGNMWLIDGAIYYSEAKDYIASLACSGQPVCSGNTTSSRGGYYYYDNIDRAKTWGMELTAEYNGWAVSPYLSGNLIRRQYEGNTLKTWDTGEPTLTGRVGLKHTWLMNAANLTSDVFIRAASSAKDNTGTTEINYPGWATLNLAFNTEFGPQDQYQVNLALNNLTDKRYRTAHESIPDAGFNAAVGFAWNF
;
A
#
# COMPACT_ATOMS: atom_id res chain seq x y z
N MET A 1 42.59 9.75 -20.79
CA MET A 1 42.70 9.43 -19.36
C MET A 1 42.12 8.04 -19.16
N LEU A 2 42.87 7.14 -18.54
CA LEU A 2 42.73 5.69 -18.56
C LEU A 2 41.44 5.19 -17.94
N PRO A 3 40.78 4.14 -18.47
CA PRO A 3 39.62 3.49 -17.85
C PRO A 3 40.07 2.60 -16.68
N ARG A 4 39.46 2.75 -15.51
CA ARG A 4 39.61 1.85 -14.38
C ARG A 4 38.86 0.56 -14.66
N ASN A 5 39.62 -0.47 -14.90
CA ASN A 5 39.22 -1.87 -14.98
C ASN A 5 38.91 -2.37 -13.56
N ASN A 6 37.64 -2.52 -13.18
CA ASN A 6 37.26 -3.19 -11.94
C ASN A 6 36.87 -4.64 -12.28
N GLN A 7 37.84 -5.52 -12.26
CA GLN A 7 37.59 -6.96 -12.20
C GLN A 7 37.07 -7.30 -10.81
N ARG A 8 35.81 -7.75 -10.75
CA ARG A 8 35.23 -8.35 -9.56
C ARG A 8 35.61 -9.84 -9.53
N PRO A 9 36.14 -10.38 -8.43
CA PRO A 9 36.37 -11.84 -8.32
C PRO A 9 35.00 -12.53 -8.14
N PHE A 10 34.74 -13.49 -9.02
CA PHE A 10 33.66 -14.45 -8.87
C PHE A 10 33.88 -15.30 -7.61
N ILE A 11 33.00 -15.13 -6.62
CA ILE A 11 32.85 -16.08 -5.50
C ILE A 11 31.91 -17.19 -5.99
N LEU A 12 32.45 -18.10 -6.80
CA LEU A 12 31.72 -19.29 -7.28
C LEU A 12 32.29 -20.60 -6.66
N SER A 13 33.04 -20.52 -5.56
CA SER A 13 33.76 -21.69 -5.02
C SER A 13 33.21 -22.25 -3.71
N ALA A 14 32.06 -21.80 -3.21
CA ALA A 14 31.51 -22.25 -1.93
C ALA A 14 30.28 -23.17 -2.02
N LEU A 15 29.77 -23.47 -3.20
CA LEU A 15 28.53 -24.26 -3.34
C LEU A 15 28.70 -25.72 -3.77
N THR A 16 29.95 -26.26 -3.83
CA THR A 16 30.19 -27.61 -4.36
C THR A 16 30.43 -28.67 -3.28
N LEU A 17 30.19 -28.42 -2.00
CA LEU A 17 30.58 -29.36 -0.93
C LEU A 17 29.42 -29.97 -0.12
N CYS A 18 28.18 -29.97 -0.54
CA CYS A 18 27.08 -30.60 0.20
C CYS A 18 26.17 -31.52 -0.60
N MET A 19 26.64 -32.12 -1.69
CA MET A 19 25.88 -33.17 -2.38
C MET A 19 26.64 -34.50 -2.38
N SER A 20 26.76 -35.13 -1.22
CA SER A 20 27.08 -36.57 -1.16
C SER A 20 26.17 -37.26 -0.16
N GLY A 21 25.38 -38.16 -0.69
CA GLY A 21 24.18 -38.80 -0.19
C GLY A 21 24.27 -39.49 1.17
N ALA A 22 23.12 -39.49 1.81
CA ALA A 22 22.69 -40.58 2.68
C ALA A 22 21.15 -40.70 2.56
N ALA A 23 20.74 -41.79 1.95
CA ALA A 23 19.35 -42.22 2.01
C ALA A 23 19.10 -42.77 3.42
N PHE A 24 18.35 -42.05 4.24
CA PHE A 24 17.74 -42.56 5.47
C PHE A 24 16.26 -42.41 5.41
N ALA A 25 15.55 -43.53 5.62
CA ALA A 25 14.11 -43.55 5.83
C ALA A 25 13.80 -42.78 7.11
N ALA A 26 13.17 -41.62 7.00
CA ALA A 26 12.71 -40.85 8.12
C ALA A 26 11.24 -41.13 8.36
N THR A 27 10.89 -41.58 9.54
CA THR A 27 9.56 -41.51 10.09
C THR A 27 9.22 -40.04 10.35
N SER A 28 8.24 -39.54 9.67
CA SER A 28 7.80 -38.14 9.76
C SER A 28 7.28 -37.79 11.16
N PRO A 29 7.85 -36.83 11.88
CA PRO A 29 7.10 -36.09 12.86
C PRO A 29 6.21 -35.11 12.07
N THR A 30 4.93 -35.20 12.21
CA THR A 30 3.96 -34.20 11.79
C THR A 30 4.23 -32.92 12.58
N HIS A 31 4.99 -31.97 12.01
CA HIS A 31 4.85 -30.58 12.40
C HIS A 31 3.49 -30.11 11.86
N ALA A 32 2.55 -29.89 12.74
CA ALA A 32 1.34 -29.20 12.43
C ALA A 32 1.73 -27.79 11.95
N SER A 33 1.51 -27.49 10.66
CA SER A 33 1.32 -26.11 10.24
C SER A 33 0.25 -25.54 11.18
N THR A 34 0.48 -24.36 11.76
CA THR A 34 -0.55 -23.63 12.47
C THR A 34 -1.78 -23.63 11.59
N SER A 35 -2.85 -24.28 12.03
CA SER A 35 -4.05 -24.43 11.23
C SER A 35 -4.66 -23.05 11.06
N ASP A 36 -5.22 -22.71 9.87
CA ASP A 36 -5.91 -21.43 9.64
C ASP A 36 -7.03 -21.16 10.69
N GLU A 37 -7.53 -22.21 11.34
CA GLU A 37 -8.46 -22.10 12.46
C GLU A 37 -7.89 -21.35 13.66
N ASP A 38 -6.58 -21.46 13.90
CA ASP A 38 -5.89 -20.82 15.01
C ASP A 38 -5.38 -19.41 14.66
N THR A 39 -5.51 -19.00 13.39
CA THR A 39 -5.10 -17.67 12.96
C THR A 39 -6.07 -16.62 13.48
N VAL A 40 -5.62 -15.86 14.47
CA VAL A 40 -6.38 -14.74 15.03
C VAL A 40 -6.28 -13.55 14.12
N ILE A 41 -7.43 -12.96 13.79
CA ILE A 41 -7.54 -11.71 13.03
C ILE A 41 -8.28 -10.65 13.84
N VAL A 42 -8.00 -9.39 13.59
CA VAL A 42 -8.66 -8.25 14.25
C VAL A 42 -9.44 -7.42 13.24
N THR A 43 -8.94 -7.34 12.01
CA THR A 43 -9.42 -6.36 11.03
C THR A 43 -10.83 -6.61 10.53
N ALA A 44 -11.31 -7.85 10.49
CA ALA A 44 -12.65 -8.12 9.96
C ALA A 44 -13.77 -7.51 10.81
N ASN A 45 -13.66 -7.64 12.14
CA ASN A 45 -14.75 -7.31 13.07
C ASN A 45 -14.35 -6.27 14.12
N ARG A 46 -13.15 -5.68 14.02
CA ARG A 46 -12.52 -4.86 15.07
C ARG A 46 -12.40 -5.56 16.43
N THR A 47 -12.50 -6.87 16.43
CA THR A 47 -12.33 -7.75 17.59
C THR A 47 -11.49 -8.94 17.19
N GLU A 48 -10.78 -9.53 18.13
CA GLU A 48 -10.08 -10.79 17.88
C GLU A 48 -11.10 -11.88 17.53
N SER A 49 -10.90 -12.52 16.40
CA SER A 49 -11.72 -13.63 15.90
C SER A 49 -10.84 -14.60 15.11
N SER A 50 -11.30 -15.82 14.91
CA SER A 50 -10.64 -16.76 14.01
C SER A 50 -10.79 -16.28 12.55
N LEU A 51 -9.76 -16.47 11.74
CA LEU A 51 -9.84 -16.27 10.29
C LEU A 51 -10.98 -17.08 9.66
N TRP A 52 -11.21 -18.30 10.19
CA TRP A 52 -12.28 -19.18 9.73
C TRP A 52 -13.68 -18.59 10.00
N ASP A 53 -13.86 -17.87 11.09
CA ASP A 53 -15.15 -17.28 11.45
C ASP A 53 -15.46 -15.95 10.75
N SER A 54 -14.55 -15.44 9.93
CA SER A 54 -14.74 -14.16 9.26
C SER A 54 -15.66 -14.27 8.04
N PRO A 55 -16.71 -13.44 7.94
CA PRO A 55 -17.55 -13.37 6.75
C PRO A 55 -16.86 -12.68 5.56
N ALA A 56 -15.67 -12.13 5.76
CA ALA A 56 -14.90 -11.37 4.77
C ALA A 56 -13.88 -12.22 4.03
N THR A 57 -13.50 -11.78 2.84
CA THR A 57 -12.32 -12.31 2.14
C THR A 57 -11.07 -11.65 2.73
N ILE A 58 -10.37 -12.39 3.61
CA ILE A 58 -9.17 -11.93 4.32
C ILE A 58 -7.99 -12.82 3.96
N GLN A 59 -6.83 -12.17 3.79
CA GLN A 59 -5.53 -12.84 3.71
C GLN A 59 -4.64 -12.32 4.81
N VAL A 60 -3.87 -13.21 5.41
CA VAL A 60 -2.94 -12.90 6.49
C VAL A 60 -1.53 -13.27 6.03
N ILE A 61 -0.58 -12.35 6.16
CA ILE A 61 0.85 -12.65 6.09
C ILE A 61 1.34 -12.71 7.51
N ASP A 62 1.71 -13.88 7.95
CA ASP A 62 2.17 -14.14 9.30
C ASP A 62 3.64 -13.74 9.50
N ARG A 63 4.07 -13.79 10.76
CA ARG A 63 5.44 -13.45 11.13
C ARG A 63 6.50 -14.34 10.47
N GLN A 64 6.24 -15.64 10.32
CA GLN A 64 7.19 -16.58 9.71
C GLN A 64 7.43 -16.22 8.24
N THR A 65 6.36 -15.92 7.51
CA THR A 65 6.43 -15.44 6.12
C THR A 65 7.24 -14.14 6.02
N LEU A 66 7.02 -13.18 6.93
CA LEU A 66 7.77 -11.92 6.99
C LEU A 66 9.26 -12.13 7.29
N GLN A 67 9.59 -13.05 8.18
CA GLN A 67 10.97 -13.38 8.51
C GLN A 67 11.71 -14.07 7.36
N ASN A 68 11.00 -14.92 6.61
CA ASN A 68 11.53 -15.63 5.45
C ASN A 68 11.63 -14.75 4.20
N SER A 69 11.04 -13.59 4.21
CA SER A 69 11.07 -12.66 3.07
C SER A 69 12.48 -12.14 2.81
N THR A 70 12.84 -12.07 1.52
CA THR A 70 14.04 -11.42 1.00
C THR A 70 13.68 -10.21 0.12
N SER A 71 12.45 -9.76 0.19
CA SER A 71 11.93 -8.61 -0.53
C SER A 71 12.61 -7.31 -0.08
N VAL A 72 12.78 -6.35 -0.98
CA VAL A 72 13.34 -5.02 -0.64
C VAL A 72 12.32 -4.11 0.05
N SER A 73 11.08 -4.52 0.12
CA SER A 73 10.00 -3.85 0.84
C SER A 73 8.93 -4.86 1.22
N ILE A 74 8.38 -4.72 2.40
CA ILE A 74 7.25 -5.52 2.88
C ILE A 74 6.03 -5.50 1.96
N ALA A 75 5.85 -4.45 1.17
CA ALA A 75 4.80 -4.39 0.18
C ALA A 75 4.95 -5.46 -0.90
N ASP A 76 6.18 -5.83 -1.25
CA ASP A 76 6.44 -6.83 -2.29
C ASP A 76 5.91 -8.21 -1.89
N ASP A 77 5.79 -8.49 -0.59
CA ASP A 77 5.21 -9.74 -0.09
C ASP A 77 3.69 -9.78 -0.30
N LEU A 78 3.03 -8.62 -0.42
CA LEU A 78 1.59 -8.53 -0.66
C LEU A 78 1.22 -8.83 -2.11
N GLN A 79 2.14 -8.76 -3.07
CA GLN A 79 1.86 -8.99 -4.50
C GLN A 79 1.44 -10.43 -4.84
N ASP A 80 1.69 -11.40 -3.95
CA ASP A 80 1.29 -12.80 -4.12
C ASP A 80 -0.15 -13.07 -3.64
N ILE A 81 -0.79 -12.07 -3.02
CA ILE A 81 -2.19 -12.11 -2.63
C ILE A 81 -3.06 -11.86 -3.87
N PRO A 82 -4.02 -12.76 -4.23
CA PRO A 82 -4.89 -12.54 -5.38
C PRO A 82 -5.61 -11.17 -5.32
N GLY A 83 -5.59 -10.44 -6.43
CA GLY A 83 -6.24 -9.13 -6.53
C GLY A 83 -5.50 -7.98 -5.86
N VAL A 84 -4.28 -8.21 -5.34
CA VAL A 84 -3.40 -7.16 -4.81
C VAL A 84 -2.29 -6.87 -5.81
N GLU A 85 -2.09 -5.60 -6.13
CA GLU A 85 -0.97 -5.10 -6.92
C GLU A 85 -0.12 -4.14 -6.09
N VAL A 86 1.18 -4.17 -6.32
CA VAL A 86 2.14 -3.27 -5.67
C VAL A 86 2.94 -2.54 -6.73
N THR A 87 3.00 -1.21 -6.62
CA THR A 87 3.73 -0.35 -7.57
C THR A 87 4.57 0.68 -6.85
N ASP A 88 5.69 1.09 -7.45
CA ASP A 88 6.51 2.23 -7.02
C ASP A 88 5.94 3.57 -7.55
N ASN A 89 5.12 3.52 -8.59
CA ASN A 89 4.56 4.68 -9.28
C ASN A 89 5.64 5.75 -9.61
N ALA A 90 6.67 5.33 -10.33
CA ALA A 90 7.85 6.09 -10.75
C ALA A 90 8.80 6.57 -9.63
N LEU A 91 8.50 6.30 -8.37
CA LEU A 91 9.32 6.68 -7.22
C LEU A 91 9.77 5.41 -6.47
N ALA A 92 10.95 4.91 -6.80
CA ALA A 92 11.47 3.65 -6.26
C ALA A 92 11.41 3.62 -4.72
N GLY A 93 10.97 2.49 -4.16
CA GLY A 93 10.81 2.29 -2.72
C GLY A 93 9.58 2.97 -2.10
N ARG A 94 8.84 3.83 -2.84
CA ARG A 94 7.55 4.39 -2.39
C ARG A 94 6.42 3.45 -2.77
N LYS A 95 6.35 2.31 -2.16
CA LYS A 95 5.39 1.28 -2.47
C LYS A 95 3.94 1.70 -2.23
N GLN A 96 3.08 1.42 -3.17
CA GLN A 96 1.64 1.66 -3.13
C GLN A 96 0.90 0.37 -3.39
N ILE A 97 -0.22 0.20 -2.70
CA ILE A 97 -1.04 -1.01 -2.79
C ILE A 97 -2.33 -0.66 -3.52
N ARG A 98 -2.69 -1.48 -4.49
CA ARG A 98 -3.96 -1.49 -5.21
C ARG A 98 -4.67 -2.80 -4.88
N ILE A 99 -5.97 -2.77 -4.71
CA ILE A 99 -6.77 -3.98 -4.42
C ILE A 99 -7.96 -4.03 -5.38
N ARG A 100 -8.14 -5.15 -6.09
CA ARG A 100 -9.24 -5.37 -7.05
C ARG A 100 -9.35 -4.25 -8.10
N GLY A 101 -8.20 -3.76 -8.58
CA GLY A 101 -8.11 -2.66 -9.54
C GLY A 101 -8.39 -1.27 -8.94
N GLU A 102 -8.74 -1.15 -7.66
CA GLU A 102 -8.89 0.15 -7.02
C GLU A 102 -7.53 0.77 -6.72
N ALA A 103 -7.40 2.05 -7.07
CA ALA A 103 -6.17 2.81 -6.85
C ALA A 103 -5.84 2.93 -5.34
N SER A 104 -4.57 3.15 -5.03
CA SER A 104 -4.06 3.26 -3.66
C SER A 104 -4.73 4.36 -2.80
N SER A 105 -5.35 5.35 -3.42
CA SER A 105 -6.17 6.35 -2.73
C SER A 105 -7.51 5.80 -2.20
N ARG A 106 -7.90 4.60 -2.63
CA ARG A 106 -9.12 3.87 -2.24
C ARG A 106 -8.83 2.60 -1.45
N VAL A 107 -7.59 2.42 -1.03
CA VAL A 107 -7.15 1.36 -0.12
C VAL A 107 -6.74 2.00 1.19
N LEU A 108 -7.41 1.63 2.27
CA LEU A 108 -7.15 2.18 3.59
C LEU A 108 -5.97 1.47 4.24
N ILE A 109 -4.97 2.22 4.66
CA ILE A 109 -3.81 1.72 5.38
C ILE A 109 -3.96 2.00 6.87
N LEU A 110 -3.81 0.96 7.68
CA LEU A 110 -3.87 1.03 9.14
C LEU A 110 -2.57 0.51 9.76
N ILE A 111 -2.24 1.02 10.93
CA ILE A 111 -1.23 0.46 11.84
C ILE A 111 -1.89 0.28 13.19
N ASP A 112 -2.05 -0.97 13.64
CA ASP A 112 -2.78 -1.33 14.86
C ASP A 112 -4.21 -0.75 14.90
N GLY A 113 -4.91 -0.73 13.77
CA GLY A 113 -6.26 -0.16 13.65
C GLY A 113 -6.33 1.35 13.51
N GLN A 114 -5.24 2.09 13.69
CA GLN A 114 -5.16 3.54 13.56
C GLN A 114 -4.85 3.97 12.12
N VAL A 115 -5.61 4.91 11.59
CA VAL A 115 -5.55 5.33 10.19
C VAL A 115 -4.24 6.04 9.84
N VAL A 116 -3.57 5.60 8.77
CA VAL A 116 -2.51 6.36 8.11
C VAL A 116 -3.14 7.27 7.05
N SER A 117 -3.69 8.39 7.49
CA SER A 117 -4.32 9.37 6.61
C SER A 117 -3.31 10.09 5.73
N TYR A 118 -3.66 10.31 4.45
CA TYR A 118 -2.82 11.07 3.52
C TYR A 118 -3.66 11.99 2.63
N GLN A 119 -3.91 13.20 3.11
CA GLN A 119 -4.74 14.22 2.45
C GLN A 119 -4.08 14.82 1.19
N ARG A 120 -2.81 14.47 0.93
CA ARG A 120 -2.07 14.81 -0.28
C ARG A 120 -2.33 13.81 -1.42
N ALA A 121 -3.12 12.77 -1.18
CA ALA A 121 -3.46 11.78 -2.20
C ALA A 121 -4.26 12.41 -3.36
N GLY A 122 -3.86 12.05 -4.57
CA GLY A 122 -4.63 12.27 -5.80
C GLY A 122 -5.14 10.93 -6.33
N GLN A 123 -5.58 10.89 -7.59
CA GLN A 123 -6.17 9.68 -8.19
C GLN A 123 -5.28 8.43 -8.09
N ASN A 124 -3.97 8.58 -8.35
CA ASN A 124 -3.01 7.48 -8.40
C ASN A 124 -1.92 7.57 -7.31
N TYR A 125 -2.11 8.43 -6.30
CA TYR A 125 -1.10 8.68 -5.29
C TYR A 125 -1.69 8.50 -3.90
N GLY A 126 -1.34 7.42 -3.23
CA GLY A 126 -1.60 7.18 -1.82
C GLY A 126 -0.42 7.58 -0.94
N ALA A 127 -0.52 7.28 0.35
CA ALA A 127 0.53 7.54 1.33
C ALA A 127 1.85 6.84 0.98
N GLY A 128 1.79 5.72 0.26
CA GLY A 128 2.85 4.74 0.25
C GLY A 128 2.92 4.00 1.59
N LEU A 129 3.71 2.96 1.65
CA LEU A 129 3.95 2.26 2.91
C LEU A 129 5.06 2.97 3.68
N LEU A 130 4.67 3.63 4.76
CA LEU A 130 5.57 4.35 5.66
C LEU A 130 5.62 3.63 7.02
N ILE A 131 6.05 2.36 7.00
CA ILE A 131 6.13 1.50 8.18
C ILE A 131 7.42 0.70 8.18
N ASP A 132 7.94 0.47 9.38
CA ASP A 132 9.07 -0.41 9.64
C ASP A 132 8.60 -1.86 9.77
N GLU A 133 9.10 -2.73 8.89
CA GLU A 133 8.79 -4.17 8.87
C GLU A 133 9.23 -4.88 10.16
N SER A 134 10.34 -4.46 10.79
CA SER A 134 10.85 -5.07 12.02
C SER A 134 9.90 -4.95 13.22
N ALA A 135 8.91 -4.04 13.13
CA ALA A 135 7.87 -3.88 14.14
C ALA A 135 6.76 -4.93 14.06
N LEU A 136 6.62 -5.64 12.93
CA LEU A 136 5.39 -6.36 12.61
C LEU A 136 5.31 -7.74 13.23
N GLU A 137 4.09 -8.10 13.59
CA GLU A 137 3.68 -9.45 13.93
C GLU A 137 3.01 -10.14 12.74
N ARG A 138 2.14 -9.42 12.02
CA ARG A 138 1.45 -9.89 10.83
C ARG A 138 0.86 -8.74 10.04
N ILE A 139 0.43 -9.02 8.80
CA ILE A 139 -0.34 -8.10 7.97
C ILE A 139 -1.68 -8.75 7.65
N GLU A 140 -2.76 -8.03 7.87
CA GLU A 140 -4.11 -8.45 7.53
C GLU A 140 -4.61 -7.62 6.33
N VAL A 141 -4.98 -8.30 5.24
CA VAL A 141 -5.52 -7.69 4.02
C VAL A 141 -6.97 -8.10 3.86
N VAL A 142 -7.87 -7.16 4.06
CA VAL A 142 -9.31 -7.34 3.86
C VAL A 142 -9.70 -6.75 2.53
N LYS A 143 -10.30 -7.55 1.65
CA LYS A 143 -10.63 -7.17 0.28
C LYS A 143 -12.11 -6.80 0.15
N GLY A 144 -12.40 -5.77 -0.66
CA GLY A 144 -13.73 -5.19 -0.79
C GLY A 144 -14.01 -4.06 0.20
N PRO A 145 -15.20 -3.46 0.18
CA PRO A 145 -15.47 -2.27 0.97
C PRO A 145 -15.67 -2.59 2.44
N TYR A 146 -14.88 -1.92 3.26
CA TYR A 146 -14.93 -1.96 4.72
C TYR A 146 -15.20 -0.57 5.33
N SER A 147 -15.90 0.27 4.57
CA SER A 147 -16.21 1.64 5.00
C SER A 147 -17.08 1.69 6.27
N VAL A 148 -17.89 0.67 6.55
CA VAL A 148 -18.69 0.58 7.77
C VAL A 148 -17.81 0.56 9.01
N LEU A 149 -16.82 -0.35 9.08
CA LEU A 149 -16.01 -0.48 10.28
C LEU A 149 -14.84 0.50 10.32
N TYR A 150 -14.14 0.74 9.21
CA TYR A 150 -12.86 1.45 9.24
C TYR A 150 -12.90 2.87 8.69
N GLY A 151 -13.91 3.25 7.95
CA GLY A 151 -14.08 4.62 7.52
C GLY A 151 -13.98 4.83 6.01
N SER A 152 -13.93 6.09 5.62
CA SER A 152 -13.74 6.53 4.24
C SER A 152 -12.42 6.01 3.66
N GLN A 153 -12.32 5.91 2.32
CA GLN A 153 -11.16 5.40 1.56
C GLN A 153 -11.01 3.86 1.54
N ALA A 154 -11.97 3.09 2.02
CA ALA A 154 -11.93 1.63 2.05
C ALA A 154 -12.84 0.97 1.00
N ILE A 155 -12.88 1.49 -0.26
CA ILE A 155 -13.64 0.87 -1.37
C ILE A 155 -12.94 -0.40 -1.88
N GLY A 156 -11.64 -0.33 -2.12
CA GLY A 156 -10.83 -1.48 -2.57
C GLY A 156 -10.57 -2.47 -1.46
N GLY A 157 -10.34 -1.99 -0.26
CA GLY A 157 -10.05 -2.81 0.91
C GLY A 157 -9.28 -2.08 2.00
N VAL A 158 -8.85 -2.85 2.98
CA VAL A 158 -8.08 -2.39 4.14
C VAL A 158 -6.82 -3.24 4.27
N VAL A 159 -5.68 -2.61 4.47
CA VAL A 159 -4.43 -3.27 4.86
C VAL A 159 -4.04 -2.81 6.25
N ASN A 160 -4.09 -3.72 7.22
CA ASN A 160 -3.77 -3.43 8.61
C ASN A 160 -2.45 -4.09 9.00
N PHE A 161 -1.48 -3.28 9.34
CA PHE A 161 -0.18 -3.70 9.85
C PHE A 161 -0.25 -3.86 11.35
N ILE A 162 -0.26 -5.09 11.83
CA ILE A 162 -0.32 -5.41 13.26
C ILE A 162 1.10 -5.49 13.80
N THR A 163 1.39 -4.67 14.79
CA THR A 163 2.71 -4.64 15.42
C THR A 163 2.79 -5.59 16.62
N LYS A 164 3.98 -6.12 16.86
CA LYS A 164 4.25 -6.95 18.03
C LYS A 164 4.16 -6.13 19.32
N LYS A 165 3.47 -6.67 20.33
CA LYS A 165 3.13 -5.97 21.58
C LYS A 165 3.64 -6.68 22.85
N GLY A 166 4.84 -7.19 22.83
CA GLY A 166 5.39 -7.99 23.93
C GLY A 166 5.73 -9.39 23.51
N GLY A 167 5.91 -10.32 24.42
CA GLY A 167 6.23 -11.73 24.19
C GLY A 167 6.03 -12.60 25.41
N ASP A 168 6.15 -13.91 25.24
CA ASP A 168 5.99 -14.91 26.30
C ASP A 168 7.19 -15.01 27.25
N LYS A 169 8.30 -14.37 26.85
CA LYS A 169 9.57 -14.37 27.60
C LYS A 169 9.93 -12.95 28.04
N PRO A 170 10.74 -12.81 29.11
CA PRO A 170 11.25 -11.50 29.51
C PRO A 170 12.05 -10.77 28.43
N LEU A 171 12.71 -11.50 27.55
CA LEU A 171 13.46 -10.99 26.42
C LEU A 171 13.39 -11.98 25.25
N GLY A 172 12.97 -11.50 24.13
CA GLY A 172 13.09 -12.10 22.81
C GLY A 172 13.57 -11.04 21.82
N GLY A 173 14.06 -11.45 20.68
CA GLY A 173 14.51 -10.49 19.69
C GLY A 173 14.79 -11.12 18.34
N SER A 174 15.03 -10.27 17.34
CA SER A 174 15.48 -10.68 16.02
C SER A 174 16.45 -9.66 15.44
N VAL A 175 17.44 -10.15 14.72
CA VAL A 175 18.34 -9.35 13.88
C VAL A 175 18.29 -9.96 12.50
N LYS A 176 18.05 -9.14 11.46
CA LYS A 176 17.94 -9.60 10.07
C LYS A 176 18.78 -8.70 9.16
N ALA A 177 19.46 -9.30 8.19
CA ALA A 177 20.16 -8.58 7.13
C ALA A 177 19.86 -9.25 5.79
N VAL A 178 19.51 -8.45 4.79
CA VAL A 178 19.19 -8.92 3.43
C VAL A 178 20.02 -8.14 2.42
N TYR A 179 20.69 -8.85 1.52
CA TYR A 179 21.33 -8.29 0.34
C TYR A 179 20.51 -8.60 -0.91
N ASN A 180 20.28 -7.60 -1.76
CA ASN A 180 19.60 -7.78 -3.04
C ASN A 180 20.51 -7.34 -4.20
N SER A 181 20.76 -8.26 -5.13
CA SER A 181 21.64 -7.98 -6.27
C SER A 181 20.98 -7.09 -7.32
N ALA A 182 19.65 -7.02 -7.41
CA ALA A 182 18.94 -6.16 -8.36
C ALA A 182 19.25 -4.68 -8.15
N THR A 183 19.52 -4.27 -6.92
CA THR A 183 19.84 -2.91 -6.53
C THR A 183 21.24 -2.79 -5.94
N ALA A 184 21.97 -3.91 -5.81
CA ALA A 184 23.24 -4.02 -5.05
C ALA A 184 23.10 -3.37 -3.66
N GLY A 185 21.94 -3.54 -3.03
CA GLY A 185 21.55 -2.86 -1.81
C GLY A 185 21.44 -3.80 -0.61
N TRP A 186 21.43 -3.19 0.57
CA TRP A 186 21.27 -3.87 1.84
C TRP A 186 20.05 -3.36 2.58
N GLU A 187 19.42 -4.26 3.32
CA GLU A 187 18.44 -3.98 4.34
C GLU A 187 18.85 -4.66 5.64
N GLU A 188 18.83 -3.91 6.73
CA GLU A 188 19.22 -4.38 8.06
C GLU A 188 18.12 -3.99 9.04
N SER A 189 17.74 -4.91 9.91
CA SER A 189 16.76 -4.66 10.95
C SER A 189 17.07 -5.39 12.24
N ALA A 190 16.64 -4.80 13.36
CA ALA A 190 16.74 -5.39 14.67
C ALA A 190 15.51 -5.04 15.50
N ALA A 191 15.02 -6.00 16.27
CA ALA A 191 13.94 -5.80 17.21
C ALA A 191 14.19 -6.62 18.48
N ALA A 192 13.81 -6.04 19.62
CA ALA A 192 13.77 -6.71 20.91
C ALA A 192 12.41 -6.47 21.56
N TRP A 193 11.83 -7.51 22.15
CA TRP A 193 10.52 -7.47 22.79
C TRP A 193 10.48 -8.41 23.98
N GLY A 194 9.52 -8.22 24.85
CA GLY A 194 9.32 -9.12 25.99
C GLY A 194 8.22 -8.64 26.92
N SER A 195 7.94 -9.49 27.92
CA SER A 195 7.03 -9.21 29.02
C SER A 195 7.71 -9.49 30.35
N ILE A 196 7.68 -8.50 31.26
CA ILE A 196 8.29 -8.59 32.59
C ILE A 196 7.18 -8.26 33.61
N GLY A 197 6.64 -9.29 34.26
CA GLY A 197 5.45 -9.12 35.11
C GLY A 197 4.28 -8.58 34.29
N ASN A 198 3.80 -7.42 34.66
CA ASN A 198 2.66 -6.76 33.99
C ASN A 198 3.09 -5.81 32.85
N PHE A 199 4.38 -5.70 32.59
CA PHE A 199 4.93 -4.75 31.63
C PHE A 199 5.35 -5.43 30.33
N ASP A 200 4.79 -4.97 29.22
CA ASP A 200 5.10 -5.40 27.86
C ASP A 200 5.94 -4.33 27.16
N TYR A 201 6.92 -4.75 26.36
CA TYR A 201 7.73 -3.81 25.60
C TYR A 201 8.16 -4.37 24.24
N ARG A 202 8.41 -3.45 23.32
CA ARG A 202 9.12 -3.68 22.05
C ARG A 202 9.95 -2.43 21.72
N ILE A 203 11.15 -2.66 21.21
CA ILE A 203 12.01 -1.65 20.59
C ILE A 203 12.47 -2.24 19.25
N ASN A 204 12.38 -1.48 18.19
CA ASN A 204 12.77 -1.93 16.85
C ASN A 204 13.38 -0.80 16.03
N GLY A 205 14.16 -1.19 15.01
CA GLY A 205 14.70 -0.30 14.02
C GLY A 205 15.14 -1.02 12.76
N SER A 206 15.07 -0.31 11.63
CA SER A 206 15.52 -0.79 10.33
C SER A 206 16.26 0.30 9.54
N TYR A 207 17.08 -0.13 8.62
CA TYR A 207 17.76 0.71 7.66
C TYR A 207 17.89 -0.04 6.32
N SER A 208 17.57 0.65 5.22
CA SER A 208 17.71 0.12 3.87
C SER A 208 18.36 1.15 2.97
N ASP A 209 19.40 0.72 2.24
CA ASP A 209 20.10 1.53 1.21
C ASP A 209 20.16 0.72 -0.09
N GLN A 210 19.34 1.12 -1.04
CA GLN A 210 19.14 0.44 -2.32
C GLN A 210 19.70 1.31 -3.45
N GLY A 211 20.62 0.75 -4.23
CA GLY A 211 21.15 1.40 -5.41
C GLY A 211 20.18 1.43 -6.60
N ASP A 212 20.68 1.91 -7.73
CA ASP A 212 19.90 1.91 -8.97
C ASP A 212 19.60 0.49 -9.44
N ARG A 213 18.37 0.26 -9.93
CA ARG A 213 17.84 -1.05 -10.33
C ARG A 213 18.53 -1.56 -11.60
N ASP A 214 19.03 -2.80 -11.56
CA ASP A 214 19.49 -3.54 -12.74
C ASP A 214 18.31 -4.24 -13.42
N THR A 215 18.14 -3.98 -14.72
CA THR A 215 17.14 -4.61 -15.58
C THR A 215 17.83 -5.36 -16.74
N PRO A 216 17.12 -6.18 -17.53
CA PRO A 216 17.71 -6.81 -18.72
C PRO A 216 18.31 -5.83 -19.73
N ASP A 217 17.82 -4.57 -19.73
CA ASP A 217 18.36 -3.49 -20.60
C ASP A 217 19.50 -2.71 -19.96
N GLY A 218 19.93 -3.08 -18.75
CA GLY A 218 20.97 -2.42 -17.97
C GLY A 218 20.42 -1.66 -16.76
N ARG A 219 21.31 -0.90 -16.12
CA ARG A 219 21.02 -0.17 -14.91
C ARG A 219 20.20 1.08 -15.18
N LEU A 220 19.07 1.23 -14.47
CA LEU A 220 18.19 2.40 -14.57
C LEU A 220 18.67 3.49 -13.60
N PRO A 221 19.13 4.64 -14.10
CA PRO A 221 19.56 5.75 -13.24
C PRO A 221 18.36 6.35 -12.49
N ASN A 222 18.61 6.90 -11.29
CA ASN A 222 17.59 7.56 -10.47
C ASN A 222 16.49 6.62 -9.96
N THR A 223 16.79 5.34 -9.77
CA THR A 223 15.91 4.37 -9.12
C THR A 223 16.41 3.96 -7.74
N ASN A 224 17.48 4.58 -7.26
CA ASN A 224 17.96 4.35 -5.89
C ASN A 224 17.04 4.99 -4.86
N PHE A 225 16.98 4.37 -3.69
CA PHE A 225 16.24 4.90 -2.56
C PHE A 225 16.87 4.46 -1.24
N ARG A 226 16.49 5.16 -0.18
CA ARG A 226 16.98 4.90 1.16
C ARG A 226 15.84 5.11 2.15
N ASN A 227 15.67 4.17 3.08
CA ASN A 227 14.69 4.30 4.15
C ASN A 227 15.27 3.91 5.50
N ASN A 228 14.63 4.37 6.56
CA ASN A 228 14.88 3.92 7.93
C ASN A 228 13.59 4.02 8.75
N GLY A 229 13.42 3.03 9.63
CA GLY A 229 12.32 2.93 10.56
C GLY A 229 12.80 2.80 11.99
N GLN A 230 12.01 3.26 12.95
CA GLN A 230 12.25 3.12 14.38
C GLN A 230 10.92 3.06 15.11
N GLY A 231 10.84 2.24 16.15
CA GLY A 231 9.62 2.10 16.91
C GLY A 231 9.84 1.66 18.35
N VAL A 232 8.89 2.05 19.20
CA VAL A 232 8.81 1.63 20.59
C VAL A 232 7.36 1.32 20.92
N TRP A 233 7.11 0.23 21.59
CA TRP A 233 5.86 -0.10 22.25
C TRP A 233 6.10 -0.32 23.73
N LEU A 234 5.26 0.27 24.57
CA LEU A 234 5.23 0.07 26.01
C LEU A 234 3.80 -0.24 26.43
N GLY A 235 3.58 -1.38 27.05
CA GLY A 235 2.29 -1.84 27.56
C GLY A 235 2.33 -2.10 29.07
N TYR A 236 1.23 -1.86 29.73
CA TYR A 236 1.06 -2.24 31.14
C TYR A 236 -0.32 -2.86 31.36
N ASN A 237 -0.31 -4.08 31.86
CA ASN A 237 -1.51 -4.88 32.16
C ASN A 237 -1.73 -4.89 33.66
N PHE A 238 -2.90 -4.52 34.15
CA PHE A 238 -3.24 -4.59 35.55
C PHE A 238 -4.71 -4.97 35.71
N ASP A 239 -4.96 -6.03 36.43
CA ASP A 239 -6.30 -6.61 36.59
C ASP A 239 -6.98 -6.81 35.21
N ARG A 240 -7.99 -6.05 34.88
CA ARG A 240 -8.78 -6.09 33.63
C ARG A 240 -8.43 -4.95 32.66
N HIS A 241 -7.42 -4.17 32.97
CA HIS A 241 -7.03 -3.00 32.22
C HIS A 241 -5.71 -3.24 31.49
N LYS A 242 -5.63 -2.80 30.26
CA LYS A 242 -4.41 -2.73 29.48
C LYS A 242 -4.21 -1.32 28.93
N ILE A 243 -3.07 -0.73 29.21
CA ILE A 243 -2.68 0.58 28.66
C ILE A 243 -1.49 0.37 27.75
N GLY A 244 -1.49 1.00 26.61
CA GLY A 244 -0.41 0.92 25.62
C GLY A 244 0.01 2.29 25.09
N LEU A 245 1.30 2.46 24.85
CA LEU A 245 1.90 3.60 24.17
C LEU A 245 2.73 3.09 22.99
N SER A 246 2.46 3.61 21.80
CA SER A 246 3.30 3.40 20.61
C SER A 246 3.96 4.69 20.17
N LEU A 247 5.23 4.61 19.84
CA LEU A 247 6.00 5.68 19.19
C LEU A 247 6.62 5.07 17.95
N ASP A 248 6.39 5.64 16.79
CA ASP A 248 7.01 5.15 15.58
C ASP A 248 7.37 6.29 14.62
N ARG A 249 8.46 6.09 13.89
CA ARG A 249 8.98 6.98 12.89
C ARG A 249 9.46 6.18 11.69
N TYR A 250 9.13 6.65 10.50
CA TYR A 250 9.64 6.11 9.24
C TYR A 250 10.01 7.23 8.28
N LYS A 251 11.16 7.11 7.64
CA LYS A 251 11.68 8.09 6.68
C LYS A 251 12.11 7.40 5.40
N LEU A 252 11.71 7.95 4.25
CA LEU A 252 12.11 7.55 2.91
C LEU A 252 12.74 8.74 2.17
N SER A 253 13.80 8.48 1.41
CA SER A 253 14.37 9.37 0.41
C SER A 253 14.42 8.63 -0.92
N THR A 254 13.89 9.23 -1.98
CA THR A 254 13.77 8.61 -3.30
C THR A 254 13.77 9.64 -4.40
N GLN A 255 13.97 9.17 -5.63
CA GLN A 255 13.90 9.98 -6.84
C GLN A 255 13.21 9.22 -7.97
N THR A 256 12.86 9.95 -9.04
CA THR A 256 12.10 9.40 -10.16
C THR A 256 13.02 9.03 -11.31
N TRP A 257 12.90 7.79 -11.78
CA TRP A 257 13.32 7.42 -13.13
C TRP A 257 12.27 7.90 -14.13
N PHE A 258 12.73 8.39 -15.26
CA PHE A 258 11.88 8.86 -16.36
C PHE A 258 12.49 8.39 -17.69
N ASP A 259 11.65 7.78 -18.52
CA ASP A 259 11.99 7.39 -19.88
C ASP A 259 11.63 8.53 -20.84
N ASP A 260 12.61 9.04 -21.57
CA ASP A 260 12.43 10.09 -22.57
C ASP A 260 12.95 9.62 -23.94
N PRO A 261 12.28 8.64 -24.58
CA PRO A 261 12.73 8.06 -25.84
C PRO A 261 12.70 9.05 -27.01
N GLU A 262 11.92 10.13 -26.89
CA GLU A 262 11.79 11.17 -27.90
C GLU A 262 12.75 12.36 -27.66
N GLY A 263 13.47 12.36 -26.55
CA GLY A 263 14.38 13.43 -26.17
C GLY A 263 13.67 14.79 -26.01
N GLN A 264 12.50 14.77 -25.38
CA GLN A 264 11.68 15.99 -25.22
C GLN A 264 12.21 16.91 -24.13
N PHE A 265 13.05 16.40 -23.23
CA PHE A 265 13.57 17.12 -22.09
C PHE A 265 15.11 17.27 -22.18
N ASP A 266 15.62 18.49 -22.02
CA ASP A 266 17.07 18.73 -21.86
C ASP A 266 17.51 18.32 -20.42
N ASP A 267 16.61 18.44 -19.42
CA ASP A 267 16.81 18.02 -18.04
C ASP A 267 15.45 17.68 -17.43
N PHE A 268 15.37 16.53 -16.78
CA PHE A 268 14.21 16.10 -16.03
C PHE A 268 14.66 15.48 -14.71
N SER A 269 14.20 16.02 -13.60
CA SER A 269 14.53 15.51 -12.27
C SER A 269 13.38 15.74 -11.31
N VAL A 270 12.90 14.66 -10.73
CA VAL A 270 11.93 14.70 -9.61
C VAL A 270 12.52 13.93 -8.43
N LYS A 271 12.62 14.60 -7.28
CA LYS A 271 13.19 14.02 -6.05
C LYS A 271 12.26 14.23 -4.86
N ILE A 272 12.26 13.26 -3.99
CA ILE A 272 11.69 13.35 -2.65
C ILE A 272 12.82 13.12 -1.64
N PRO A 273 13.61 14.14 -1.29
CA PRO A 273 14.72 13.97 -0.35
C PRO A 273 14.25 13.63 1.06
N LYS A 274 12.97 13.89 1.37
CA LYS A 274 12.34 13.55 2.65
C LYS A 274 10.87 13.23 2.45
N LEU A 275 10.46 12.03 2.82
CA LEU A 275 9.09 11.64 3.12
C LEU A 275 9.12 10.93 4.46
N GLU A 276 8.58 11.57 5.49
CA GLU A 276 8.73 11.12 6.87
C GLU A 276 7.38 11.09 7.57
N ARG A 277 7.09 10.00 8.25
CA ARG A 277 5.96 9.84 9.15
C ARG A 277 6.46 9.68 10.57
N GLU A 278 5.92 10.46 11.48
CA GLU A 278 6.09 10.34 12.93
C GLU A 278 4.73 10.16 13.57
N LYS A 279 4.60 9.22 14.50
CA LYS A 279 3.33 8.90 15.15
C LYS A 279 3.54 8.60 16.63
N ILE A 280 2.63 9.10 17.45
CA ILE A 280 2.38 8.68 18.83
C ILE A 280 0.97 8.12 18.90
N GLY A 281 0.80 6.93 19.48
CA GLY A 281 -0.49 6.27 19.71
C GLY A 281 -0.65 5.86 21.16
N LEU A 282 -1.84 6.07 21.71
CA LEU A 282 -2.25 5.63 23.03
C LEU A 282 -3.38 4.62 22.86
N PHE A 283 -3.38 3.57 23.68
CA PHE A 283 -4.36 2.50 23.66
C PHE A 283 -4.80 2.19 25.08
N TYR A 284 -6.08 1.95 25.25
CA TYR A 284 -6.65 1.49 26.50
C TYR A 284 -7.71 0.45 26.21
N ASP A 285 -7.57 -0.73 26.83
CA ASP A 285 -8.50 -1.81 26.76
C ASP A 285 -8.98 -2.17 28.18
N TYR A 286 -10.29 -2.35 28.33
CA TYR A 286 -10.93 -2.82 29.54
C TYR A 286 -11.71 -4.09 29.25
N ALA A 287 -11.34 -5.21 29.87
CA ALA A 287 -12.06 -6.46 29.80
C ALA A 287 -13.16 -6.48 30.88
N ALA A 288 -14.42 -6.35 30.47
CA ALA A 288 -15.54 -6.32 31.39
C ALA A 288 -15.96 -7.73 31.86
N ASP A 289 -16.48 -7.81 33.08
CA ASP A 289 -16.99 -9.05 33.71
C ASP A 289 -18.52 -9.11 33.72
N GLY A 290 -19.14 -8.27 32.88
CA GLY A 290 -20.58 -8.20 32.80
C GLY A 290 -21.17 -9.27 31.87
N ASP A 291 -22.45 -9.60 32.10
CA ASP A 291 -23.18 -10.58 31.25
C ASP A 291 -23.22 -10.10 29.79
N TYR A 292 -23.35 -8.81 29.56
CA TYR A 292 -23.54 -8.24 28.24
C TYR A 292 -22.29 -7.49 27.71
N LEU A 293 -21.74 -6.55 28.48
CA LEU A 293 -20.53 -5.82 28.06
C LEU A 293 -19.30 -6.72 28.20
N LYS A 294 -18.56 -6.90 27.12
CA LYS A 294 -17.34 -7.73 27.06
C LYS A 294 -16.07 -6.92 27.15
N ASN A 295 -15.98 -5.85 26.36
CA ASN A 295 -14.83 -4.97 26.43
C ASN A 295 -15.18 -3.53 26.04
N ILE A 296 -14.28 -2.62 26.44
CA ILE A 296 -14.22 -1.24 25.96
C ILE A 296 -12.82 -1.02 25.44
N HIS A 297 -12.71 -0.53 24.22
CA HIS A 297 -11.48 -0.13 23.60
C HIS A 297 -11.48 1.37 23.32
N VAL A 298 -10.40 2.04 23.69
CA VAL A 298 -10.15 3.45 23.36
C VAL A 298 -8.77 3.56 22.75
N ASP A 299 -8.68 4.16 21.58
CA ASP A 299 -7.41 4.57 21.02
C ASP A 299 -7.40 6.05 20.69
N ALA A 300 -6.22 6.67 20.80
CA ALA A 300 -5.99 8.05 20.42
C ALA A 300 -4.60 8.16 19.79
N TYR A 301 -4.46 8.95 18.73
CA TYR A 301 -3.17 9.13 18.09
C TYR A 301 -2.97 10.54 17.53
N SER A 302 -1.70 10.91 17.41
CA SER A 302 -1.26 12.08 16.67
C SER A 302 -0.16 11.67 15.71
N GLN A 303 -0.30 12.06 14.46
CA GLN A 303 0.61 11.71 13.37
C GLN A 303 1.01 12.97 12.60
N THR A 304 2.27 13.04 12.19
CA THR A 304 2.77 14.03 11.25
C THR A 304 3.39 13.33 10.05
N ILE A 305 3.01 13.76 8.84
CA ILE A 305 3.67 13.35 7.59
C ILE A 305 4.27 14.60 6.96
N GLU A 306 5.59 14.61 6.77
CA GLU A 306 6.34 15.70 6.14
C GLU A 306 6.95 15.20 4.83
N ARG A 307 6.73 15.95 3.74
CA ARG A 307 7.33 15.68 2.44
C ARG A 307 8.06 16.91 1.92
N LYS A 308 9.32 16.73 1.50
CA LYS A 308 10.05 17.68 0.66
C LYS A 308 10.06 17.14 -0.76
N PHE A 309 9.67 17.97 -1.71
CA PHE A 309 9.56 17.60 -3.12
C PHE A 309 10.32 18.62 -3.96
N GLU A 310 11.21 18.13 -4.81
CA GLU A 310 12.01 18.93 -5.72
C GLU A 310 11.72 18.47 -7.15
N ASN A 311 11.34 19.39 -7.99
CA ASN A 311 11.05 19.15 -9.41
C ASN A 311 11.84 20.13 -10.28
N ARG A 312 12.56 19.60 -11.28
CA ARG A 312 13.26 20.39 -12.29
C ARG A 312 12.95 19.82 -13.65
N VAL A 313 12.51 20.69 -14.55
CA VAL A 313 12.21 20.34 -15.94
C VAL A 313 12.76 21.43 -16.83
N LYS A 314 13.56 21.03 -17.83
CA LYS A 314 14.10 21.93 -18.86
C LYS A 314 13.79 21.38 -20.25
N THR A 315 13.23 22.22 -21.09
CA THR A 315 12.92 21.88 -22.48
C THR A 315 13.41 22.95 -23.41
N THR A 316 13.91 22.58 -24.59
CA THR A 316 14.29 23.52 -25.66
C THR A 316 13.50 23.17 -26.90
N GLN A 317 12.78 24.15 -27.42
CA GLN A 317 11.98 24.05 -28.62
C GLN A 317 12.51 24.92 -29.72
N VAL A 318 12.73 24.37 -30.92
CA VAL A 318 12.99 25.13 -32.12
C VAL A 318 11.74 25.91 -32.52
N ILE A 319 11.90 27.24 -32.68
CA ILE A 319 10.81 28.13 -33.07
C ILE A 319 11.15 28.68 -34.48
N PRO A 320 10.23 28.64 -35.45
CA PRO A 320 10.46 29.15 -36.79
C PRO A 320 10.40 30.70 -36.81
N SER A 321 11.27 31.36 -36.03
CA SER A 321 11.38 32.80 -35.88
C SER A 321 12.86 33.21 -35.89
N PRO A 322 13.28 34.13 -36.77
CA PRO A 322 14.63 34.60 -36.77
C PRO A 322 15.07 35.27 -35.47
N MET A 323 14.12 35.85 -34.74
CA MET A 323 14.35 36.58 -33.48
C MET A 323 14.48 35.63 -32.28
N ILE A 324 13.93 34.43 -32.34
CA ILE A 324 13.92 33.49 -31.21
C ILE A 324 14.81 32.27 -31.51
N LYS A 325 14.69 31.69 -32.71
CA LYS A 325 15.31 30.45 -33.21
C LYS A 325 14.99 29.21 -32.36
N ALA A 326 15.25 29.30 -31.07
CA ALA A 326 14.84 28.30 -30.10
C ALA A 326 14.43 28.96 -28.79
N LEU A 327 13.40 28.40 -28.16
CA LEU A 327 12.91 28.79 -26.85
C LEU A 327 13.31 27.71 -25.83
N THR A 328 14.08 28.09 -24.83
CA THR A 328 14.39 27.24 -23.69
C THR A 328 13.51 27.67 -22.52
N VAL A 329 12.78 26.71 -21.94
CA VAL A 329 11.98 26.87 -20.72
C VAL A 329 12.57 25.99 -19.63
N SER A 330 12.93 26.60 -18.49
CA SER A 330 13.42 25.90 -17.31
C SER A 330 12.49 26.17 -16.14
N ASN A 331 11.85 25.11 -15.65
CA ASN A 331 10.98 25.11 -14.49
C ASN A 331 11.69 24.44 -13.32
N GLN A 332 11.69 25.09 -12.17
CA GLN A 332 12.12 24.50 -10.91
C GLN A 332 11.04 24.76 -9.86
N THR A 333 10.66 23.72 -9.12
CA THR A 333 9.66 23.82 -8.05
C THR A 333 10.16 23.05 -6.84
N ASN A 334 10.20 23.72 -5.70
CA ASN A 334 10.47 23.11 -4.40
C ASN A 334 9.21 23.23 -3.55
N THR A 335 8.72 22.12 -3.07
CA THR A 335 7.50 22.07 -2.22
C THR A 335 7.82 21.39 -0.89
N ASN A 336 7.38 22.00 0.18
CA ASN A 336 7.38 21.40 1.53
C ASN A 336 5.92 21.24 2.00
N ASP A 337 5.48 20.01 2.12
CA ASP A 337 4.15 19.67 2.62
C ASP A 337 4.27 19.11 4.05
N LYS A 338 3.40 19.55 4.93
CA LYS A 338 3.30 19.02 6.27
C LYS A 338 1.84 18.76 6.64
N GLN A 339 1.51 17.50 6.85
CA GLN A 339 0.19 17.07 7.30
C GLN A 339 0.23 16.67 8.77
N TYR A 340 -0.72 17.16 9.54
CA TYR A 340 -1.00 16.78 10.91
C TYR A 340 -2.31 16.04 10.95
N THR A 341 -2.33 14.86 11.56
CA THR A 341 -3.53 14.04 11.76
C THR A 341 -3.68 13.73 13.23
N GLN A 342 -4.87 13.91 13.77
CA GLN A 342 -5.25 13.49 15.11
C GLN A 342 -6.49 12.63 15.02
N GLY A 343 -6.52 11.53 15.75
CA GLY A 343 -7.66 10.61 15.76
C GLY A 343 -7.94 10.07 17.15
N VAL A 344 -9.22 9.81 17.41
CA VAL A 344 -9.71 9.12 18.61
C VAL A 344 -10.80 8.16 18.22
N THR A 345 -10.74 6.94 18.74
CA THR A 345 -11.78 5.92 18.60
C THR A 345 -12.23 5.47 19.98
N LEU A 346 -13.53 5.32 20.19
CA LEU A 346 -14.14 4.65 21.33
C LEU A 346 -15.02 3.53 20.77
N GLN A 347 -14.82 2.31 21.26
CA GLN A 347 -15.57 1.13 20.85
C GLN A 347 -15.95 0.33 22.09
N SER A 348 -17.14 -0.30 22.05
CA SER A 348 -17.60 -1.25 23.06
C SER A 348 -18.19 -2.47 22.37
N ASN A 349 -17.87 -3.63 22.91
CA ASN A 349 -18.33 -4.92 22.41
C ASN A 349 -19.28 -5.56 23.43
N PHE A 350 -20.41 -6.04 22.92
CA PHE A 350 -21.48 -6.62 23.73
C PHE A 350 -21.80 -8.03 23.22
N SER A 351 -21.95 -8.98 24.15
CA SER A 351 -22.56 -10.27 23.87
C SER A 351 -24.01 -10.20 24.37
N LEU A 352 -24.95 -10.20 23.45
CA LEU A 352 -26.39 -10.05 23.75
C LEU A 352 -27.11 -11.39 23.70
N PRO A 353 -28.32 -11.52 24.31
CA PRO A 353 -29.12 -12.72 24.23
C PRO A 353 -29.38 -13.20 22.81
N ALA A 354 -29.67 -14.48 22.62
CA ALA A 354 -29.91 -15.15 21.36
C ALA A 354 -28.68 -15.13 20.40
N ASN A 355 -27.47 -15.26 20.95
CA ASN A 355 -26.19 -15.37 20.22
C ASN A 355 -25.91 -14.16 19.29
N ASN A 356 -26.09 -12.95 19.82
CA ASN A 356 -25.73 -11.70 19.16
C ASN A 356 -24.45 -11.13 19.74
N GLU A 357 -23.49 -10.84 18.88
CA GLU A 357 -22.27 -10.11 19.20
C GLU A 357 -22.34 -8.72 18.55
N LEU A 358 -22.47 -7.68 19.37
CA LEU A 358 -22.69 -6.31 18.93
C LEU A 358 -21.46 -5.44 19.22
N VAL A 359 -20.94 -4.80 18.20
CA VAL A 359 -19.90 -3.77 18.26
C VAL A 359 -20.53 -2.41 18.01
N ILE A 360 -20.33 -1.45 18.89
CA ILE A 360 -20.75 -0.05 18.72
C ILE A 360 -19.55 0.84 18.96
N GLY A 361 -19.38 1.87 18.14
CA GLY A 361 -18.30 2.80 18.37
C GLY A 361 -18.49 4.16 17.72
N THR A 362 -17.62 5.08 18.11
CA THR A 362 -17.51 6.41 17.53
C THR A 362 -16.06 6.70 17.19
N GLN A 363 -15.84 7.44 16.12
CA GLN A 363 -14.51 7.84 15.69
C GLN A 363 -14.53 9.33 15.30
N TYR A 364 -13.49 10.03 15.75
CA TYR A 364 -13.18 11.39 15.32
C TYR A 364 -11.79 11.43 14.71
N GLN A 365 -11.64 12.09 13.58
CA GLN A 365 -10.34 12.37 12.95
C GLN A 365 -10.31 13.80 12.45
N HIS A 366 -9.18 14.45 12.67
CA HIS A 366 -8.90 15.79 12.17
C HIS A 366 -7.58 15.80 11.42
N ASP A 367 -7.61 16.22 10.18
CA ASP A 367 -6.47 16.39 9.29
C ASP A 367 -6.26 17.88 8.99
N LYS A 368 -5.00 18.31 9.03
CA LYS A 368 -4.58 19.64 8.64
C LYS A 368 -3.36 19.55 7.74
N ILE A 369 -3.41 20.13 6.56
CA ILE A 369 -2.27 20.21 5.65
C ILE A 369 -1.79 21.64 5.49
N LYS A 370 -0.48 21.81 5.50
CA LYS A 370 0.23 23.04 5.13
C LYS A 370 1.18 22.74 4.00
N GLN A 371 1.22 23.62 3.02
CA GLN A 371 2.08 23.49 1.86
C GLN A 371 2.73 24.83 1.55
N ASP A 372 4.06 24.82 1.49
CA ASP A 372 4.88 25.92 1.02
C ASP A 372 5.51 25.51 -0.33
N THR A 373 5.33 26.33 -1.37
CA THR A 373 5.90 26.07 -2.69
C THR A 373 6.69 27.28 -3.16
N ASP A 374 7.92 27.06 -3.60
CA ASP A 374 8.80 28.02 -4.28
C ASP A 374 9.06 27.53 -5.70
N GLY A 375 8.40 28.14 -6.65
CA GLY A 375 8.52 27.86 -8.08
C GLY A 375 9.26 28.95 -8.82
N SER A 376 10.10 28.57 -9.78
CA SER A 376 10.70 29.54 -10.72
C SER A 376 10.61 29.02 -12.16
N THR A 377 10.22 29.89 -13.07
CA THR A 377 10.21 29.64 -14.52
C THR A 377 11.10 30.64 -15.18
N ARG A 378 12.11 30.14 -15.93
CA ARG A 378 12.99 31.01 -16.79
C ARG A 378 12.74 30.65 -18.25
N GLN A 379 12.54 31.65 -19.07
CA GLN A 379 12.36 31.52 -20.51
C GLN A 379 13.42 32.33 -21.22
N THR A 380 14.19 31.69 -22.12
CA THR A 380 15.28 32.33 -22.87
C THR A 380 15.16 32.05 -24.36
N ALA A 381 15.33 33.09 -25.18
CA ALA A 381 15.49 32.92 -26.61
C ALA A 381 16.93 32.59 -26.95
N ALA A 382 17.19 31.65 -27.85
CA ALA A 382 18.55 31.27 -28.25
C ALA A 382 19.35 32.44 -28.87
N THR A 383 18.66 33.43 -29.39
CA THR A 383 19.26 34.66 -29.95
C THR A 383 19.56 35.71 -28.88
N GLY A 384 19.15 35.52 -27.64
CA GLY A 384 19.22 36.54 -26.59
C GLY A 384 18.15 37.64 -26.70
N PHE A 385 17.14 37.46 -27.57
CA PHE A 385 16.09 38.45 -27.78
C PHE A 385 15.29 38.75 -26.51
N PHE A 386 15.13 37.74 -25.64
CA PHE A 386 14.61 37.89 -24.28
C PHE A 386 15.20 36.84 -23.33
N ASP A 387 15.25 37.22 -22.07
CA ASP A 387 15.53 36.35 -20.93
C ASP A 387 14.62 36.82 -19.79
N THR A 388 13.59 36.02 -19.47
CA THR A 388 12.61 36.39 -18.47
C THR A 388 12.61 35.34 -17.38
N GLN A 389 12.50 35.80 -16.14
CA GLN A 389 12.33 34.92 -14.97
C GLN A 389 11.10 35.34 -14.18
N THR A 390 10.29 34.36 -13.85
CA THR A 390 9.14 34.51 -12.95
C THR A 390 9.37 33.59 -11.74
N ARG A 391 9.19 34.12 -10.55
CA ARG A 391 9.20 33.31 -9.31
C ARG A 391 7.82 33.36 -8.67
N THR A 392 7.31 32.22 -8.28
CA THR A 392 6.00 32.07 -7.64
C THR A 392 6.20 31.45 -6.27
N LEU A 393 5.77 32.16 -5.24
CA LEU A 393 5.71 31.67 -3.87
C LEU A 393 4.26 31.40 -3.52
N SER A 394 3.94 30.18 -3.08
CA SER A 394 2.57 29.80 -2.70
C SER A 394 2.57 29.22 -1.28
N TYR A 395 1.55 29.61 -0.53
CA TYR A 395 1.26 29.06 0.77
C TYR A 395 -0.19 28.58 0.82
N ASN A 396 -0.39 27.29 1.09
CA ASN A 396 -1.70 26.69 1.19
C ASN A 396 -1.90 26.07 2.57
N GLU A 397 -3.10 26.26 3.14
CA GLU A 397 -3.51 25.64 4.39
C GLU A 397 -4.97 25.19 4.27
N ALA A 398 -5.23 23.90 4.53
CA ALA A 398 -6.57 23.34 4.53
C ALA A 398 -6.71 22.31 5.66
N GLU A 399 -7.95 22.09 6.10
CA GLU A 399 -8.28 21.15 7.16
C GLU A 399 -9.51 20.32 6.80
N GLN A 400 -9.59 19.10 7.33
CA GLN A 400 -10.74 18.20 7.22
C GLN A 400 -11.02 17.57 8.57
N SER A 401 -12.28 17.54 8.96
CA SER A 401 -12.76 16.83 10.15
C SER A 401 -13.74 15.76 9.73
N ASN A 402 -13.62 14.58 10.29
CA ASN A 402 -14.52 13.45 10.11
C ASN A 402 -14.96 12.95 11.48
N THR A 403 -16.26 13.01 11.74
CA THR A 403 -16.90 12.38 12.89
C THR A 403 -17.77 11.25 12.39
N SER A 404 -17.83 10.13 13.09
CA SER A 404 -18.70 9.03 12.68
C SER A 404 -19.14 8.17 13.85
N LEU A 405 -20.32 7.58 13.70
CA LEU A 405 -20.86 6.54 14.57
C LEU A 405 -21.01 5.26 13.76
N PHE A 406 -20.63 4.13 14.30
CA PHE A 406 -20.77 2.83 13.65
C PHE A 406 -21.30 1.77 14.61
N ALA A 407 -22.00 0.80 14.04
CA ALA A 407 -22.44 -0.40 14.73
C ALA A 407 -22.41 -1.59 13.78
N GLN A 408 -22.05 -2.75 14.30
CA GLN A 408 -22.16 -4.04 13.61
C GLN A 408 -22.65 -5.09 14.58
N ASN A 409 -23.58 -5.93 14.13
CA ASN A 409 -24.08 -7.07 14.90
C ASN A 409 -23.89 -8.36 14.12
N ASP A 410 -23.26 -9.33 14.76
CA ASP A 410 -23.13 -10.69 14.28
C ASP A 410 -24.16 -11.55 15.02
N TRP A 411 -25.16 -12.04 14.30
CA TRP A 411 -26.24 -12.85 14.86
C TRP A 411 -26.16 -14.29 14.38
N ARG A 412 -25.80 -15.21 15.28
CA ARG A 412 -25.90 -16.66 15.04
C ARG A 412 -27.34 -17.10 15.31
N PHE A 413 -28.21 -16.98 14.29
CA PHE A 413 -29.63 -17.29 14.41
C PHE A 413 -29.96 -18.77 14.29
N ALA A 414 -29.00 -19.59 13.84
CA ALA A 414 -29.04 -21.05 13.87
C ALA A 414 -27.61 -21.59 14.07
N ASP A 415 -27.47 -22.87 14.39
CA ASP A 415 -26.17 -23.48 14.74
C ASP A 415 -25.09 -23.23 13.66
N ASP A 416 -25.48 -23.30 12.39
CA ASP A 416 -24.59 -23.22 11.24
C ASP A 416 -24.68 -21.88 10.50
N TRP A 417 -25.54 -20.95 10.93
CA TRP A 417 -25.81 -19.71 10.22
C TRP A 417 -25.48 -18.48 11.05
N THR A 418 -24.67 -17.61 10.50
CA THR A 418 -24.38 -16.29 11.07
C THR A 418 -24.78 -15.20 10.08
N TRP A 419 -25.57 -14.23 10.55
CA TRP A 419 -25.94 -13.04 9.81
C TRP A 419 -25.28 -11.81 10.43
N THR A 420 -24.47 -11.11 9.64
CA THR A 420 -23.82 -9.86 10.05
C THR A 420 -24.53 -8.68 9.40
N VAL A 421 -24.84 -7.65 10.17
CA VAL A 421 -25.39 -6.39 9.69
C VAL A 421 -24.61 -5.24 10.30
N GLY A 422 -24.18 -4.29 9.46
CA GLY A 422 -23.44 -3.12 9.90
C GLY A 422 -23.94 -1.83 9.29
N ALA A 423 -23.77 -0.72 10.02
CA ALA A 423 -24.07 0.63 9.55
C ALA A 423 -23.08 1.63 10.14
N ARG A 424 -22.75 2.67 9.36
CA ARG A 424 -21.95 3.81 9.80
C ARG A 424 -22.50 5.11 9.24
N GLN A 425 -22.72 6.07 10.13
CA GLN A 425 -23.05 7.44 9.76
C GLN A 425 -21.79 8.31 9.84
N TYR A 426 -21.54 9.08 8.77
CA TYR A 426 -20.45 10.04 8.66
C TYR A 426 -20.96 11.47 8.71
N TRP A 427 -20.14 12.35 9.26
CA TRP A 427 -20.25 13.81 9.16
C TRP A 427 -18.86 14.35 8.85
N LEU A 428 -18.68 14.87 7.63
CA LEU A 428 -17.40 15.38 7.15
C LEU A 428 -17.49 16.88 6.84
N SER A 429 -16.40 17.55 7.12
CA SER A 429 -16.24 18.97 6.83
C SER A 429 -14.82 19.25 6.39
N SER A 430 -14.65 19.83 5.20
CA SER A 430 -13.37 20.29 4.66
C SER A 430 -13.39 21.79 4.48
N LYS A 431 -12.30 22.47 4.80
CA LYS A 431 -12.18 23.91 4.72
C LYS A 431 -10.83 24.36 4.20
N LEU A 432 -10.84 25.19 3.16
CA LEU A 432 -9.68 25.94 2.73
C LEU A 432 -9.50 27.14 3.67
N LYS A 433 -8.44 27.12 4.48
CA LYS A 433 -8.12 28.23 5.40
C LYS A 433 -7.41 29.37 4.68
N ARG A 434 -6.47 29.02 3.80
CA ARG A 434 -5.60 29.97 3.15
C ARG A 434 -5.03 29.40 1.87
N ASN A 435 -5.03 30.20 0.82
CA ASN A 435 -4.33 29.94 -0.44
C ASN A 435 -3.78 31.28 -0.94
N ASP A 436 -2.55 31.57 -0.59
CA ASP A 436 -1.83 32.76 -0.96
C ASP A 436 -0.83 32.45 -2.05
N THR A 437 -0.77 33.29 -3.06
CA THR A 437 0.22 33.20 -4.12
C THR A 437 0.83 34.58 -4.37
N GLN A 438 2.14 34.66 -4.38
CA GLN A 438 2.90 35.83 -4.78
C GLN A 438 3.70 35.50 -6.05
N THR A 439 3.43 36.20 -7.12
CA THR A 439 4.18 36.11 -8.38
C THR A 439 5.11 37.32 -8.52
N LEU A 440 6.40 37.05 -8.58
CA LEU A 440 7.49 38.04 -8.75
C LEU A 440 7.96 38.00 -10.18
N GLN A 441 7.91 39.12 -10.85
CA GLN A 441 8.39 39.34 -12.22
C GLN A 441 9.26 40.58 -12.26
N SER A 442 10.02 40.78 -13.36
CA SER A 442 10.79 42.00 -13.57
C SER A 442 9.94 43.28 -13.54
N SER A 443 8.65 43.17 -13.85
CA SER A 443 7.66 44.25 -13.84
C SER A 443 7.04 44.57 -12.47
N GLY A 444 7.31 43.74 -11.44
CA GLY A 444 6.74 43.91 -10.11
C GLY A 444 6.27 42.61 -9.45
N SER A 445 5.45 42.75 -8.42
CA SER A 445 4.91 41.66 -7.62
C SER A 445 3.39 41.69 -7.66
N ILE A 446 2.79 40.51 -7.89
CA ILE A 446 1.33 40.30 -7.86
C ILE A 446 1.01 39.38 -6.68
N TRP A 447 0.11 39.83 -5.82
CA TRP A 447 -0.41 39.04 -4.71
C TRP A 447 -1.84 38.61 -5.01
N GLN A 448 -2.12 37.34 -4.74
CA GLN A 448 -3.45 36.77 -4.75
C GLN A 448 -3.67 36.01 -3.42
N SER A 449 -4.79 36.21 -2.79
CA SER A 449 -5.18 35.48 -1.58
C SER A 449 -6.61 35.03 -1.71
N THR A 450 -6.82 33.74 -1.47
CA THR A 450 -8.16 33.13 -1.46
C THR A 450 -8.26 32.22 -0.24
N GLY A 451 -9.50 32.04 0.23
CA GLY A 451 -9.78 31.18 1.39
C GLY A 451 -11.25 31.22 1.74
N GLY A 452 -11.61 30.46 2.76
CA GLY A 452 -12.97 30.43 3.29
C GLY A 452 -13.91 29.45 2.60
N ASN A 453 -13.49 28.76 1.52
CA ASN A 453 -14.30 27.72 0.90
C ASN A 453 -14.44 26.54 1.85
N SER A 454 -15.65 26.03 2.00
CA SER A 454 -15.95 24.84 2.81
C SER A 454 -16.84 23.87 2.03
N VAL A 455 -16.58 22.60 2.23
CA VAL A 455 -17.37 21.49 1.67
C VAL A 455 -17.78 20.60 2.84
N HIS A 456 -19.05 20.24 2.88
CA HIS A 456 -19.63 19.37 3.91
C HIS A 456 -20.30 18.19 3.23
N ASP A 457 -20.29 17.04 3.90
CA ASP A 457 -21.00 15.87 3.47
C ASP A 457 -21.44 15.05 4.68
N ASP A 458 -22.57 14.39 4.56
CA ASP A 458 -23.08 13.43 5.53
C ASP A 458 -23.60 12.19 4.81
N GLU A 459 -23.19 11.02 5.24
CA GLU A 459 -23.49 9.77 4.52
C GLU A 459 -23.70 8.61 5.49
N LEU A 460 -24.73 7.82 5.19
CA LEU A 460 -25.01 6.54 5.84
C LEU A 460 -24.59 5.40 4.93
N VAL A 461 -23.60 4.60 5.33
CA VAL A 461 -23.21 3.39 4.63
C VAL A 461 -23.62 2.15 5.41
N THR A 462 -24.00 1.11 4.69
CA THR A 462 -24.47 -0.16 5.27
C THR A 462 -23.74 -1.34 4.67
N SER A 463 -23.70 -2.44 5.45
CA SER A 463 -23.21 -3.73 5.00
C SER A 463 -24.05 -4.86 5.58
N THR A 464 -24.11 -5.97 4.86
CA THR A 464 -24.69 -7.20 5.36
C THR A 464 -23.97 -8.41 4.78
N SER A 465 -23.80 -9.46 5.57
CA SER A 465 -23.25 -10.72 5.09
C SER A 465 -23.93 -11.91 5.77
N LEU A 466 -23.92 -13.02 5.07
CA LEU A 466 -24.45 -14.29 5.54
C LEU A 466 -23.37 -15.35 5.41
N ARG A 467 -23.08 -16.07 6.48
CA ARG A 467 -22.13 -17.17 6.54
C ARG A 467 -22.87 -18.46 6.87
N TYR A 468 -22.51 -19.54 6.18
CA TYR A 468 -22.97 -20.89 6.43
C TYR A 468 -21.81 -21.85 6.67
N SER A 469 -21.78 -22.51 7.81
CA SER A 469 -20.73 -23.44 8.27
C SER A 469 -21.23 -24.86 8.56
N GLY A 470 -22.41 -25.23 8.06
CA GLY A 470 -23.01 -26.55 8.31
C GLY A 470 -22.44 -27.73 7.49
N PHE A 471 -21.56 -27.46 6.53
CA PHE A 471 -20.81 -28.50 5.85
C PHE A 471 -19.50 -28.79 6.59
N LYS A 472 -19.13 -30.07 6.66
CA LYS A 472 -17.82 -30.43 7.20
C LYS A 472 -16.73 -29.84 6.30
N ASP A 473 -15.76 -29.13 6.89
CA ASP A 473 -14.59 -28.58 6.23
C ASP A 473 -14.90 -27.52 5.13
N LEU A 474 -16.15 -27.06 4.98
CA LEU A 474 -16.56 -26.08 3.97
C LEU A 474 -17.40 -24.96 4.60
N GLU A 475 -16.96 -23.74 4.39
CA GLU A 475 -17.69 -22.51 4.71
C GLU A 475 -18.13 -21.82 3.43
N LEU A 476 -19.37 -21.34 3.41
CA LEU A 476 -19.93 -20.51 2.36
C LEU A 476 -20.24 -19.12 2.89
N ARG A 477 -19.97 -18.07 2.10
CA ARG A 477 -20.27 -16.69 2.48
C ARG A 477 -20.88 -15.92 1.32
N ALA A 478 -21.79 -15.01 1.66
CA ALA A 478 -22.36 -14.03 0.75
C ALA A 478 -22.33 -12.67 1.43
N ALA A 479 -21.92 -11.63 0.73
CA ALA A 479 -21.79 -10.30 1.30
C ALA A 479 -22.28 -9.22 0.33
N TYR A 480 -22.88 -8.18 0.90
CA TYR A 480 -23.14 -6.89 0.28
C TYR A 480 -22.57 -5.79 1.17
N ALA A 481 -21.84 -4.85 0.59
CA ALA A 481 -21.32 -3.72 1.33
C ALA A 481 -21.25 -2.47 0.45
N GLN A 482 -21.55 -1.32 1.06
CA GLN A 482 -21.35 0.00 0.47
C GLN A 482 -19.97 0.53 0.80
N GLY A 483 -19.31 1.10 -0.21
CA GLY A 483 -18.07 1.83 -0.05
C GLY A 483 -18.30 3.33 -0.20
N TYR A 484 -17.50 4.11 0.51
CA TYR A 484 -17.57 5.56 0.54
C TYR A 484 -16.16 6.17 0.56
N VAL A 485 -15.90 7.14 -0.34
CA VAL A 485 -14.67 7.92 -0.35
C VAL A 485 -14.98 9.40 -0.49
N PHE A 486 -14.70 10.16 0.56
CA PHE A 486 -14.78 11.60 0.53
C PHE A 486 -13.52 12.19 -0.10
N PRO A 487 -13.62 13.24 -0.95
CA PRO A 487 -12.45 13.84 -1.60
C PRO A 487 -11.40 14.33 -0.60
N THR A 488 -10.14 14.15 -0.95
CA THR A 488 -9.02 14.65 -0.13
C THR A 488 -8.88 16.17 -0.23
N LEU A 489 -8.18 16.78 0.72
CA LEU A 489 -7.91 18.23 0.70
C LEU A 489 -7.16 18.67 -0.57
N THR A 490 -6.31 17.79 -1.12
CA THR A 490 -5.64 18.06 -2.41
C THR A 490 -6.63 18.07 -3.57
N GLN A 491 -7.52 17.09 -3.63
CA GLN A 491 -8.52 17.01 -4.70
C GLN A 491 -9.51 18.20 -4.66
N LEU A 492 -9.85 18.67 -3.46
CA LEU A 492 -10.79 19.80 -3.31
C LEU A 492 -10.14 21.17 -3.55
N PHE A 493 -8.95 21.41 -3.00
CA PHE A 493 -8.49 22.79 -2.81
C PHE A 493 -7.10 23.11 -3.34
N MET A 494 -6.28 22.09 -3.68
CA MET A 494 -4.88 22.34 -3.95
C MET A 494 -4.54 22.24 -5.43
N GLN A 495 -3.64 23.13 -5.85
CA GLN A 495 -2.95 22.99 -7.12
C GLN A 495 -1.66 22.21 -6.90
N THR A 496 -1.38 21.23 -7.75
CA THR A 496 -0.16 20.44 -7.72
C THR A 496 0.60 20.51 -9.02
N SER A 497 1.93 20.53 -8.96
CA SER A 497 2.79 20.55 -10.13
C SER A 497 3.85 19.47 -10.03
N ALA A 498 3.97 18.63 -11.06
CA ALA A 498 4.99 17.61 -11.17
C ALA A 498 5.28 17.29 -12.64
N GLY A 499 6.57 17.09 -13.01
CA GLY A 499 6.96 16.65 -14.35
C GLY A 499 6.49 17.58 -15.49
N GLY A 500 6.33 18.88 -15.23
CA GLY A 500 5.81 19.84 -16.22
C GLY A 500 4.29 19.88 -16.34
N SER A 501 3.56 19.07 -15.57
CA SER A 501 2.08 19.07 -15.53
C SER A 501 1.56 19.77 -14.29
N VAL A 502 0.38 20.38 -14.41
CA VAL A 502 -0.35 21.05 -13.33
C VAL A 502 -1.72 20.40 -13.17
N THR A 503 -2.10 20.04 -11.94
CA THR A 503 -3.44 19.53 -11.63
C THR A 503 -4.13 20.43 -10.63
N TYR A 504 -5.33 20.89 -10.97
CA TYR A 504 -6.15 21.79 -10.16
C TYR A 504 -7.13 21.00 -9.28
N GLY A 505 -7.25 21.40 -8.02
CA GLY A 505 -8.34 20.96 -7.14
C GLY A 505 -9.69 21.52 -7.58
N ASN A 506 -10.77 20.79 -7.25
CA ASN A 506 -12.14 21.18 -7.59
C ASN A 506 -13.02 21.07 -6.33
N PRO A 507 -13.46 22.19 -5.75
CA PRO A 507 -14.30 22.19 -4.55
C PRO A 507 -15.74 21.68 -4.79
N ASN A 508 -16.14 21.46 -6.05
CA ASN A 508 -17.45 20.94 -6.42
C ASN A 508 -17.50 19.40 -6.52
N LEU A 509 -16.41 18.72 -6.17
CA LEU A 509 -16.38 17.26 -6.16
C LEU A 509 -17.38 16.68 -5.18
N LYS A 510 -18.07 15.64 -5.64
CA LYS A 510 -18.91 14.77 -4.81
C LYS A 510 -18.08 13.62 -4.26
N ALA A 511 -18.51 13.05 -3.16
CA ALA A 511 -17.97 11.81 -2.64
C ALA A 511 -18.24 10.64 -3.60
N GLU A 512 -17.34 9.67 -3.62
CA GLU A 512 -17.50 8.43 -4.37
C GLU A 512 -18.31 7.44 -3.55
N HIS A 513 -19.20 6.70 -4.22
CA HIS A 513 -20.01 5.65 -3.62
C HIS A 513 -19.82 4.35 -4.39
N SER A 514 -19.78 3.22 -3.71
CA SER A 514 -19.79 1.92 -4.38
C SER A 514 -20.79 0.95 -3.75
N ASN A 515 -21.35 0.07 -4.58
CA ASN A 515 -22.13 -1.09 -4.19
C ASN A 515 -21.34 -2.34 -4.59
N ASN A 516 -21.09 -3.22 -3.63
CA ASN A 516 -20.26 -4.39 -3.82
C ASN A 516 -21.00 -5.63 -3.38
N TYR A 517 -20.92 -6.68 -4.20
CA TYR A 517 -21.54 -7.97 -3.99
C TYR A 517 -20.47 -9.04 -4.08
N GLU A 518 -20.45 -9.97 -3.15
CA GLU A 518 -19.47 -11.05 -3.10
C GLU A 518 -20.12 -12.37 -2.72
N LEU A 519 -19.68 -13.44 -3.37
CA LEU A 519 -19.93 -14.82 -2.96
C LEU A 519 -18.58 -15.51 -2.81
N GLY A 520 -18.36 -16.17 -1.68
CA GLY A 520 -17.12 -16.85 -1.38
C GLY A 520 -17.35 -18.24 -0.80
N ALA A 521 -16.32 -19.08 -0.93
CA ALA A 521 -16.26 -20.39 -0.34
C ALA A 521 -14.84 -20.68 0.16
N ARG A 522 -14.74 -21.26 1.35
CA ARG A 522 -13.48 -21.71 1.94
C ARG A 522 -13.60 -23.18 2.30
N TYR A 523 -12.66 -23.99 1.81
CA TYR A 523 -12.60 -25.42 2.09
C TYR A 523 -11.26 -25.77 2.73
N LYS A 524 -11.30 -26.48 3.86
CA LYS A 524 -10.15 -26.95 4.60
C LYS A 524 -10.33 -28.44 4.91
N GLY A 525 -9.98 -29.26 3.95
CA GLY A 525 -9.93 -30.71 4.14
C GLY A 525 -8.53 -31.19 4.49
N ASN A 526 -8.40 -32.50 4.74
CA ASN A 526 -7.12 -33.11 5.16
C ASN A 526 -5.97 -32.88 4.17
N MET A 527 -6.27 -32.68 2.89
CA MET A 527 -5.26 -32.53 1.84
C MET A 527 -5.34 -31.21 1.08
N TRP A 528 -6.48 -30.55 1.11
CA TRP A 528 -6.74 -29.34 0.34
C TRP A 528 -7.06 -28.17 1.23
N LEU A 529 -6.42 -27.06 0.97
CA LEU A 529 -6.82 -25.73 1.43
C LEU A 529 -7.22 -24.91 0.21
N ILE A 530 -8.48 -24.47 0.14
CA ILE A 530 -9.00 -23.71 -1.00
C ILE A 530 -9.80 -22.53 -0.45
N ASP A 531 -9.52 -21.31 -0.90
CA ASP A 531 -10.34 -20.13 -0.67
C ASP A 531 -10.61 -19.44 -2.01
N GLY A 532 -11.87 -19.21 -2.32
CA GLY A 532 -12.28 -18.57 -3.55
C GLY A 532 -13.41 -17.58 -3.35
N ALA A 533 -13.42 -16.52 -4.14
CA ALA A 533 -14.48 -15.53 -4.15
C ALA A 533 -14.76 -15.03 -5.57
N ILE A 534 -16.02 -14.75 -5.87
CA ILE A 534 -16.45 -13.98 -7.03
C ILE A 534 -17.08 -12.69 -6.55
N TYR A 535 -16.79 -11.59 -7.24
CA TYR A 535 -17.27 -10.29 -6.80
C TYR A 535 -17.71 -9.41 -7.97
N TYR A 536 -18.62 -8.49 -7.67
CA TYR A 536 -19.05 -7.41 -8.54
C TYR A 536 -19.12 -6.10 -7.76
N SER A 537 -18.53 -5.04 -8.30
CA SER A 537 -18.53 -3.69 -7.74
C SER A 537 -19.00 -2.68 -8.78
N GLU A 538 -19.88 -1.77 -8.37
CA GLU A 538 -20.27 -0.60 -9.15
C GLU A 538 -20.04 0.65 -8.31
N ALA A 539 -19.09 1.49 -8.74
CA ALA A 539 -18.82 2.79 -8.14
C ALA A 539 -19.42 3.92 -8.98
N LYS A 540 -19.95 4.95 -8.32
CA LYS A 540 -20.51 6.17 -8.91
C LYS A 540 -19.77 7.39 -8.40
N ASP A 541 -19.85 8.49 -9.17
CA ASP A 541 -19.18 9.75 -8.88
C ASP A 541 -17.66 9.57 -8.66
N TYR A 542 -17.06 8.65 -9.41
CA TYR A 542 -15.66 8.24 -9.27
C TYR A 542 -14.74 9.40 -9.64
N ILE A 543 -13.86 9.82 -8.72
CA ILE A 543 -12.98 10.98 -8.92
C ILE A 543 -11.80 10.59 -9.82
N ALA A 544 -11.65 11.32 -10.92
CA ALA A 544 -10.58 11.17 -11.87
C ALA A 544 -9.88 12.50 -12.15
N SER A 545 -8.66 12.42 -12.71
CA SER A 545 -7.95 13.58 -13.23
C SER A 545 -8.21 13.69 -14.73
N LEU A 546 -8.85 14.77 -15.17
CA LEU A 546 -9.23 15.03 -16.55
C LEU A 546 -8.38 16.14 -17.15
N ALA A 547 -8.14 16.06 -18.47
CA ALA A 547 -7.41 17.10 -19.20
C ALA A 547 -8.23 18.40 -19.27
N CYS A 548 -7.59 19.53 -19.01
CA CYS A 548 -8.20 20.84 -19.17
C CYS A 548 -8.42 21.19 -20.65
N SER A 549 -9.59 21.75 -20.95
CA SER A 549 -9.97 22.29 -22.26
C SER A 549 -10.61 23.69 -22.14
N GLY A 550 -10.09 24.51 -21.22
CA GLY A 550 -10.54 25.88 -21.00
C GLY A 550 -11.59 26.05 -19.91
N GLN A 551 -11.87 25.02 -19.09
CA GLN A 551 -12.83 25.12 -18.00
C GLN A 551 -12.41 26.16 -16.94
N PRO A 552 -13.36 26.81 -16.24
CA PRO A 552 -13.05 27.80 -15.20
C PRO A 552 -12.15 27.25 -14.07
N VAL A 553 -12.34 26.00 -13.67
CA VAL A 553 -11.49 25.32 -12.66
C VAL A 553 -10.00 25.27 -13.10
N CYS A 554 -9.74 25.23 -14.38
CA CYS A 554 -8.42 25.27 -14.99
C CYS A 554 -7.87 26.70 -15.22
N SER A 555 -8.53 27.73 -14.71
CA SER A 555 -8.19 29.14 -14.99
C SER A 555 -8.08 29.45 -16.49
N GLY A 556 -8.89 28.80 -17.33
CA GLY A 556 -8.89 28.94 -18.78
C GLY A 556 -7.75 28.21 -19.51
N ASN A 557 -6.89 27.48 -18.80
CA ASN A 557 -5.80 26.71 -19.41
C ASN A 557 -6.31 25.47 -20.15
N THR A 558 -5.52 25.05 -21.16
CA THR A 558 -5.78 23.83 -21.94
C THR A 558 -4.56 22.92 -21.92
N THR A 559 -4.79 21.61 -21.95
CA THR A 559 -3.72 20.62 -22.07
C THR A 559 -3.13 20.68 -23.50
N SER A 560 -1.81 20.71 -23.58
CA SER A 560 -1.04 20.66 -24.83
C SER A 560 -0.17 19.41 -24.88
N SER A 561 0.37 19.08 -26.05
CA SER A 561 1.24 17.92 -26.27
C SER A 561 2.57 17.92 -25.51
N ARG A 562 2.92 19.00 -24.78
CA ARG A 562 4.22 19.20 -24.13
C ARG A 562 4.17 19.48 -22.63
N GLY A 563 3.11 19.15 -22.00
CA GLY A 563 2.84 19.42 -20.62
C GLY A 563 1.36 19.71 -20.48
N GLY A 564 0.73 19.18 -19.44
CA GLY A 564 -0.71 19.16 -19.36
C GLY A 564 -1.21 19.96 -18.18
N TYR A 565 -2.35 20.60 -18.41
CA TYR A 565 -3.19 21.10 -17.35
C TYR A 565 -4.32 20.10 -17.13
N TYR A 566 -4.51 19.69 -15.89
CA TYR A 566 -5.49 18.72 -15.48
C TYR A 566 -6.31 19.28 -14.32
N TYR A 567 -7.48 18.70 -14.07
CA TYR A 567 -8.28 19.03 -12.91
C TYR A 567 -9.01 17.77 -12.41
N TYR A 568 -9.39 17.75 -11.14
CA TYR A 568 -10.19 16.66 -10.59
C TYR A 568 -11.66 16.88 -10.92
N ASP A 569 -12.33 15.83 -11.37
CA ASP A 569 -13.77 15.80 -11.60
C ASP A 569 -14.33 14.40 -11.35
N ASN A 570 -15.66 14.32 -11.18
CA ASN A 570 -16.34 13.06 -11.05
C ASN A 570 -16.64 12.48 -12.43
N ILE A 571 -16.26 11.23 -12.67
CA ILE A 571 -16.74 10.43 -13.80
C ILE A 571 -17.96 9.62 -13.37
N ASP A 572 -18.84 9.26 -14.32
CA ASP A 572 -20.14 8.70 -13.98
C ASP A 572 -20.04 7.37 -13.23
N ARG A 573 -19.27 6.39 -13.74
CA ARG A 573 -19.23 5.04 -13.17
C ARG A 573 -17.90 4.30 -13.41
N ALA A 574 -17.56 3.44 -12.43
CA ALA A 574 -16.59 2.36 -12.60
C ALA A 574 -17.25 1.03 -12.22
N LYS A 575 -17.22 0.04 -13.11
CA LYS A 575 -17.75 -1.31 -12.89
C LYS A 575 -16.61 -2.30 -12.89
N THR A 576 -16.56 -3.14 -11.88
CA THR A 576 -15.52 -4.16 -11.74
C THR A 576 -16.18 -5.49 -11.38
N TRP A 577 -15.80 -6.57 -12.05
CA TRP A 577 -16.11 -7.91 -11.63
C TRP A 577 -14.88 -8.79 -11.71
N GLY A 578 -14.81 -9.78 -10.87
CA GLY A 578 -13.66 -10.67 -10.85
C GLY A 578 -13.89 -11.94 -10.05
N MET A 579 -12.85 -12.78 -10.10
CA MET A 579 -12.75 -14.03 -9.37
C MET A 579 -11.35 -14.14 -8.78
N GLU A 580 -11.26 -14.51 -7.52
CA GLU A 580 -10.03 -14.78 -6.80
C GLU A 580 -10.02 -16.23 -6.35
N LEU A 581 -8.87 -16.88 -6.41
CA LEU A 581 -8.69 -18.27 -6.00
C LEU A 581 -7.30 -18.47 -5.40
N THR A 582 -7.25 -19.08 -4.22
CA THR A 582 -6.05 -19.73 -3.68
C THR A 582 -6.37 -21.21 -3.48
N ALA A 583 -5.42 -22.07 -3.83
CA ALA A 583 -5.53 -23.50 -3.61
C ALA A 583 -4.14 -24.09 -3.29
N GLU A 584 -4.07 -24.92 -2.28
CA GLU A 584 -2.87 -25.66 -1.89
C GLU A 584 -3.25 -27.12 -1.65
N TYR A 585 -2.41 -28.03 -2.11
CA TYR A 585 -2.58 -29.46 -1.92
C TYR A 585 -1.42 -30.04 -1.12
N ASN A 586 -1.72 -30.61 0.05
CA ASN A 586 -0.73 -31.14 1.00
C ASN A 586 -0.73 -32.68 1.10
N GLY A 587 -1.35 -33.37 0.12
CA GLY A 587 -1.43 -34.84 0.12
C GLY A 587 -0.20 -35.55 -0.44
N TRP A 588 0.76 -34.82 -1.02
CA TRP A 588 2.01 -35.37 -1.55
C TRP A 588 3.21 -34.86 -0.74
N ALA A 589 4.37 -35.47 -0.98
CA ALA A 589 5.64 -34.95 -0.41
C ALA A 589 5.96 -33.53 -0.90
N VAL A 590 5.50 -33.16 -2.09
CA VAL A 590 5.60 -31.83 -2.67
C VAL A 590 4.19 -31.23 -2.68
N SER A 591 4.03 -30.02 -2.17
CA SER A 591 2.76 -29.28 -2.13
C SER A 591 2.63 -28.37 -3.35
N PRO A 592 1.84 -28.72 -4.37
CA PRO A 592 1.47 -27.80 -5.44
C PRO A 592 0.48 -26.75 -4.90
N TYR A 593 0.65 -25.51 -5.36
CA TYR A 593 -0.24 -24.43 -5.00
C TYR A 593 -0.50 -23.48 -6.16
N LEU A 594 -1.61 -22.77 -6.06
CA LEU A 594 -2.08 -21.77 -7.01
C LEU A 594 -2.62 -20.56 -6.24
N SER A 595 -2.26 -19.37 -6.68
CA SER A 595 -2.87 -18.10 -6.28
C SER A 595 -3.17 -17.32 -7.56
N GLY A 596 -4.44 -16.95 -7.79
CA GLY A 596 -4.84 -16.32 -9.05
C GLY A 596 -5.99 -15.35 -8.90
N ASN A 597 -5.98 -14.32 -9.75
CA ASN A 597 -7.02 -13.31 -9.85
C ASN A 597 -7.41 -13.10 -11.30
N LEU A 598 -8.72 -13.09 -11.57
CA LEU A 598 -9.31 -12.70 -12.83
C LEU A 598 -10.13 -11.44 -12.60
N ILE A 599 -9.87 -10.37 -13.37
CA ILE A 599 -10.53 -9.08 -13.21
C ILE A 599 -10.92 -8.48 -14.57
N ARG A 600 -12.08 -7.85 -14.62
CA ARG A 600 -12.52 -7.01 -15.74
C ARG A 600 -13.11 -5.74 -15.18
N ARG A 601 -12.60 -4.60 -15.64
CA ARG A 601 -13.00 -3.28 -15.18
C ARG A 601 -13.42 -2.40 -16.34
N GLN A 602 -14.49 -1.63 -16.16
CA GLN A 602 -15.01 -0.68 -17.15
C GLN A 602 -15.13 0.71 -16.50
N TYR A 603 -14.60 1.73 -17.16
CA TYR A 603 -14.95 3.11 -16.88
C TYR A 603 -16.04 3.57 -17.86
N GLU A 604 -17.05 4.28 -17.34
CA GLU A 604 -18.16 4.82 -18.09
C GLU A 604 -18.42 6.26 -17.64
N GLY A 605 -18.32 7.21 -18.56
CA GLY A 605 -18.58 8.63 -18.36
C GLY A 605 -19.13 9.25 -19.63
N ASN A 606 -19.44 10.55 -19.61
CA ASN A 606 -20.09 11.26 -20.71
C ASN A 606 -19.35 11.17 -22.05
N THR A 607 -18.01 11.09 -22.02
CA THR A 607 -17.16 11.06 -23.22
C THR A 607 -16.26 9.84 -23.28
N LEU A 608 -16.22 9.02 -22.22
CA LEU A 608 -15.34 7.85 -22.10
C LEU A 608 -16.15 6.62 -21.71
N LYS A 609 -16.08 5.58 -22.54
CA LYS A 609 -16.55 4.25 -22.17
C LYS A 609 -15.52 3.23 -22.63
N THR A 610 -14.79 2.64 -21.68
CA THR A 610 -13.71 1.72 -22.02
C THR A 610 -13.58 0.57 -21.01
N TRP A 611 -13.18 -0.60 -21.54
CA TRP A 611 -12.73 -1.74 -20.76
C TRP A 611 -11.20 -1.78 -20.62
N ASP A 612 -10.51 -0.91 -21.35
CA ASP A 612 -9.06 -0.79 -21.35
C ASP A 612 -8.65 0.19 -20.24
N THR A 613 -8.62 -0.32 -19.02
CA THR A 613 -8.38 0.45 -17.79
C THR A 613 -6.99 0.20 -17.19
N GLY A 614 -6.12 -0.48 -17.94
CA GLY A 614 -4.77 -0.85 -17.47
C GLY A 614 -4.72 -2.13 -16.65
N GLU A 615 -5.88 -2.72 -16.29
CA GLU A 615 -5.92 -3.92 -15.46
C GLU A 615 -5.64 -5.19 -16.28
N PRO A 616 -4.59 -6.00 -15.96
CA PRO A 616 -4.40 -7.33 -16.55
C PRO A 616 -5.58 -8.22 -16.19
N THR A 617 -6.21 -8.84 -17.22
CA THR A 617 -7.38 -9.69 -17.00
C THR A 617 -7.07 -10.89 -16.10
N LEU A 618 -5.85 -11.44 -16.18
CA LEU A 618 -5.41 -12.58 -15.38
C LEU A 618 -4.04 -12.28 -14.78
N THR A 619 -3.92 -12.44 -13.46
CA THR A 619 -2.65 -12.41 -12.73
C THR A 619 -2.58 -13.60 -11.79
N GLY A 620 -1.39 -14.10 -11.51
CA GLY A 620 -1.27 -15.19 -10.54
C GLY A 620 0.12 -15.76 -10.39
N ARG A 621 0.18 -16.67 -9.43
CA ARG A 621 1.36 -17.47 -9.07
C ARG A 621 0.95 -18.94 -9.01
N VAL A 622 1.78 -19.81 -9.57
CA VAL A 622 1.66 -21.26 -9.44
C VAL A 622 3.02 -21.83 -9.08
N GLY A 623 3.06 -22.76 -8.16
CA GLY A 623 4.31 -23.30 -7.68
C GLY A 623 4.23 -24.65 -7.02
N LEU A 624 5.40 -25.16 -6.67
CA LEU A 624 5.63 -26.42 -6.01
C LEU A 624 6.53 -26.15 -4.79
N LYS A 625 6.04 -26.46 -3.59
CA LYS A 625 6.73 -26.28 -2.33
C LYS A 625 7.07 -27.62 -1.70
N HIS A 626 8.27 -27.75 -1.13
CA HIS A 626 8.70 -28.93 -0.40
C HIS A 626 9.54 -28.55 0.80
N THR A 627 9.30 -29.17 1.94
CA THR A 627 10.09 -28.99 3.15
C THR A 627 10.86 -30.27 3.45
N TRP A 628 12.17 -30.15 3.47
CA TRP A 628 13.10 -31.21 3.83
C TRP A 628 13.40 -31.10 5.33
N LEU A 629 12.94 -32.09 6.10
CA LEU A 629 13.26 -32.19 7.52
C LEU A 629 14.60 -32.94 7.68
N MET A 630 15.62 -32.24 8.13
CA MET A 630 16.95 -32.79 8.38
C MET A 630 17.25 -32.75 9.88
N ASN A 631 18.17 -33.58 10.35
CA ASN A 631 18.48 -33.67 11.79
C ASN A 631 18.96 -32.36 12.46
N ALA A 632 19.49 -31.43 11.67
CA ALA A 632 20.06 -30.17 12.19
C ALA A 632 19.47 -28.91 11.51
N ALA A 633 18.58 -29.06 10.55
CA ALA A 633 18.00 -27.95 9.81
C ALA A 633 16.70 -28.35 9.10
N ASN A 634 15.81 -27.41 8.91
CA ASN A 634 14.67 -27.53 8.03
C ASN A 634 14.93 -26.68 6.79
N LEU A 635 14.83 -27.27 5.60
CA LEU A 635 14.97 -26.56 4.33
C LEU A 635 13.64 -26.57 3.58
N THR A 636 13.05 -25.42 3.38
CA THR A 636 11.89 -25.27 2.49
C THR A 636 12.36 -24.75 1.14
N SER A 637 12.02 -25.45 0.08
CA SER A 637 12.26 -25.06 -1.30
C SER A 637 10.93 -24.75 -1.99
N ASP A 638 10.91 -23.70 -2.79
CA ASP A 638 9.74 -23.26 -3.57
C ASP A 638 10.19 -22.93 -4.99
N VAL A 639 9.54 -23.55 -5.97
CA VAL A 639 9.74 -23.29 -7.40
C VAL A 639 8.44 -22.76 -7.93
N PHE A 640 8.43 -21.54 -8.48
CA PHE A 640 7.18 -20.93 -8.89
C PHE A 640 7.30 -20.02 -10.12
N ILE A 641 6.16 -19.88 -10.79
CA ILE A 641 5.96 -18.94 -11.88
C ILE A 641 5.00 -17.86 -11.40
N ARG A 642 5.37 -16.59 -11.60
CA ARG A 642 4.47 -15.44 -11.56
C ARG A 642 4.16 -14.99 -12.96
N ALA A 643 2.89 -14.64 -13.24
CA ALA A 643 2.47 -14.23 -14.57
C ALA A 643 1.34 -13.20 -14.52
N ALA A 644 1.31 -12.34 -15.53
CA ALA A 644 0.21 -11.43 -15.81
C ALA A 644 -0.10 -11.42 -17.31
N SER A 645 -1.39 -11.36 -17.66
CA SER A 645 -1.81 -11.15 -19.05
C SER A 645 -1.49 -9.73 -19.51
N SER A 646 -1.49 -9.49 -20.81
CA SER A 646 -1.39 -8.12 -21.34
C SER A 646 -2.61 -7.29 -20.93
N ALA A 647 -2.38 -5.98 -20.81
CA ALA A 647 -3.42 -4.99 -20.55
C ALA A 647 -3.23 -3.75 -21.43
N LYS A 648 -4.32 -3.00 -21.62
CA LYS A 648 -4.32 -1.69 -22.28
C LYS A 648 -4.94 -0.67 -21.34
N ASP A 649 -4.45 0.56 -21.39
CA ASP A 649 -5.02 1.69 -20.67
C ASP A 649 -5.34 2.82 -21.66
N ASN A 650 -6.63 3.07 -21.82
CA ASN A 650 -7.20 4.15 -22.64
C ASN A 650 -7.93 5.19 -21.78
N THR A 651 -7.65 5.23 -20.48
CA THR A 651 -8.30 6.17 -19.56
C THR A 651 -7.69 7.57 -19.62
N GLY A 652 -6.46 7.69 -20.12
CA GLY A 652 -5.75 8.94 -20.32
C GLY A 652 -5.87 9.51 -21.74
N THR A 653 -5.03 10.48 -22.06
CA THR A 653 -4.95 11.11 -23.40
C THR A 653 -4.15 10.27 -24.40
N THR A 654 -3.40 9.30 -23.94
CA THR A 654 -2.54 8.42 -24.74
C THR A 654 -2.81 6.98 -24.33
N GLU A 655 -2.95 6.08 -25.31
CA GLU A 655 -3.04 4.64 -25.06
C GLU A 655 -1.71 4.12 -24.50
N ILE A 656 -1.77 3.41 -23.39
CA ILE A 656 -0.64 2.71 -22.80
C ILE A 656 -0.86 1.20 -22.95
N ASN A 657 0.14 0.51 -23.48
CA ASN A 657 0.12 -0.95 -23.62
C ASN A 657 1.06 -1.58 -22.59
N TYR A 658 0.55 -2.52 -21.81
CA TYR A 658 1.31 -3.36 -20.88
C TYR A 658 1.39 -4.78 -21.47
N PRO A 659 2.56 -5.20 -21.99
CA PRO A 659 2.73 -6.58 -22.48
C PRO A 659 2.57 -7.61 -21.36
N GLY A 660 1.97 -8.75 -21.68
CA GLY A 660 1.92 -9.87 -20.74
C GLY A 660 3.31 -10.44 -20.46
N TRP A 661 3.47 -11.00 -19.27
CA TRP A 661 4.76 -11.54 -18.83
C TRP A 661 4.59 -12.76 -17.93
N ALA A 662 5.67 -13.55 -17.85
CA ALA A 662 5.82 -14.62 -16.90
C ALA A 662 7.30 -14.72 -16.49
N THR A 663 7.56 -14.93 -15.19
CA THR A 663 8.89 -15.13 -14.61
C THR A 663 8.95 -16.46 -13.87
N LEU A 664 10.06 -17.19 -14.02
CA LEU A 664 10.38 -18.37 -13.21
C LEU A 664 11.25 -17.94 -12.03
N ASN A 665 10.94 -18.42 -10.83
CA ASN A 665 11.58 -18.01 -9.59
C ASN A 665 11.83 -19.23 -8.71
N LEU A 666 12.88 -19.15 -7.84
CA LEU A 666 13.21 -20.13 -6.83
C LEU A 666 13.39 -19.44 -5.48
N ALA A 667 12.88 -20.05 -4.43
CA ALA A 667 13.15 -19.62 -3.06
C ALA A 667 13.58 -20.81 -2.20
N PHE A 668 14.54 -20.57 -1.30
CA PHE A 668 15.05 -21.53 -0.33
C PHE A 668 15.09 -20.86 1.03
N ASN A 669 14.40 -21.42 2.01
CA ASN A 669 14.40 -20.95 3.38
C ASN A 669 14.92 -22.07 4.27
N THR A 670 15.96 -21.81 5.04
CA THR A 670 16.59 -22.78 5.92
C THR A 670 16.54 -22.29 7.35
N GLU A 671 16.00 -23.11 8.24
CA GLU A 671 15.98 -22.87 9.68
C GLU A 671 16.89 -23.90 10.35
N PHE A 672 17.75 -23.46 11.26
CA PHE A 672 18.71 -24.31 11.93
C PHE A 672 19.09 -23.80 13.32
N GLY A 673 19.81 -24.67 14.08
CA GLY A 673 20.19 -24.43 15.46
C GLY A 673 19.24 -25.13 16.44
N PRO A 674 19.60 -25.24 17.74
CA PRO A 674 18.87 -26.01 18.73
C PRO A 674 17.42 -25.60 18.97
N GLN A 675 17.04 -24.41 18.57
CA GLN A 675 15.67 -23.83 18.68
C GLN A 675 15.22 -23.19 17.36
N ASP A 676 15.78 -23.64 16.22
CA ASP A 676 15.55 -23.07 14.89
C ASP A 676 15.77 -21.54 14.83
N GLN A 677 16.69 -21.06 15.69
CA GLN A 677 16.89 -19.62 15.90
C GLN A 677 17.66 -18.93 14.77
N TYR A 678 18.33 -19.66 13.90
CA TYR A 678 19.04 -19.11 12.76
C TYR A 678 18.29 -19.41 11.47
N GLN A 679 18.19 -18.42 10.61
CA GLN A 679 17.55 -18.55 9.30
C GLN A 679 18.48 -18.04 8.20
N VAL A 680 18.53 -18.77 7.09
CA VAL A 680 19.16 -18.33 5.84
C VAL A 680 18.15 -18.46 4.72
N ASN A 681 17.89 -17.35 4.05
CA ASN A 681 16.92 -17.25 2.97
C ASN A 681 17.64 -16.89 1.67
N LEU A 682 17.34 -17.58 0.59
CA LEU A 682 17.86 -17.33 -0.75
C LEU A 682 16.68 -17.26 -1.73
N ALA A 683 16.56 -16.16 -2.46
CA ALA A 683 15.67 -16.06 -3.59
C ALA A 683 16.45 -15.83 -4.89
N LEU A 684 16.09 -16.54 -5.94
CA LEU A 684 16.56 -16.35 -7.31
C LEU A 684 15.36 -15.95 -8.14
N ASN A 685 15.28 -14.69 -8.49
CA ASN A 685 14.13 -14.12 -9.17
C ASN A 685 14.40 -13.94 -10.65
N ASN A 686 13.34 -14.09 -11.46
CA ASN A 686 13.37 -13.89 -12.90
C ASN A 686 14.53 -14.65 -13.57
N LEU A 687 14.59 -15.98 -13.33
CA LEU A 687 15.65 -16.87 -13.83
C LEU A 687 15.87 -16.80 -15.35
N THR A 688 14.85 -16.42 -16.09
CA THR A 688 14.90 -16.31 -17.55
C THR A 688 15.35 -14.94 -18.05
N ASP A 689 15.70 -14.05 -17.13
CA ASP A 689 16.07 -12.65 -17.42
C ASP A 689 15.03 -11.93 -18.31
N LYS A 690 13.75 -12.21 -18.03
CA LYS A 690 12.64 -11.66 -18.81
C LYS A 690 12.55 -10.15 -18.59
N ARG A 691 12.57 -9.38 -19.68
CA ARG A 691 12.20 -7.97 -19.66
C ARG A 691 10.70 -7.85 -19.49
N TYR A 692 10.26 -7.17 -18.42
CA TYR A 692 8.84 -6.92 -18.19
C TYR A 692 8.62 -5.65 -17.36
N ARG A 693 7.38 -5.22 -17.30
CA ARG A 693 6.89 -4.14 -16.46
C ARG A 693 5.50 -4.51 -15.98
N THR A 694 5.30 -4.42 -14.67
CA THR A 694 3.99 -4.60 -14.07
C THR A 694 3.03 -3.50 -14.54
N ALA A 695 1.77 -3.81 -14.71
CA ALA A 695 0.76 -2.81 -15.08
C ALA A 695 0.71 -1.68 -14.05
N HIS A 696 0.34 -0.48 -14.48
CA HIS A 696 0.34 0.75 -13.67
C HIS A 696 1.71 1.16 -13.07
N GLU A 697 2.77 0.40 -13.37
CA GLU A 697 4.14 0.77 -12.96
C GLU A 697 4.84 1.53 -14.09
N SER A 698 5.62 2.53 -13.73
CA SER A 698 6.45 3.29 -14.69
C SER A 698 7.86 2.72 -14.80
N ILE A 699 8.40 2.16 -13.70
CA ILE A 699 9.76 1.64 -13.64
C ILE A 699 9.76 0.19 -14.13
N PRO A 700 10.57 -0.18 -15.15
CA PRO A 700 10.76 -1.57 -15.53
C PRO A 700 11.23 -2.44 -14.36
N ASP A 701 10.75 -3.68 -14.34
CA ASP A 701 11.09 -4.63 -13.30
C ASP A 701 12.54 -5.14 -13.46
N ALA A 702 13.09 -5.68 -12.35
CA ALA A 702 14.46 -6.20 -12.34
C ALA A 702 14.63 -7.40 -13.28
N GLY A 703 15.81 -7.51 -13.89
CA GLY A 703 16.28 -8.70 -14.58
C GLY A 703 16.52 -9.85 -13.62
N PHE A 704 17.27 -10.88 -14.08
CA PHE A 704 17.72 -11.94 -13.18
C PHE A 704 18.45 -11.35 -11.96
N ASN A 705 18.00 -11.74 -10.78
CA ASN A 705 18.61 -11.28 -9.54
C ASN A 705 18.57 -12.35 -8.45
N ALA A 706 19.47 -12.19 -7.49
CA ALA A 706 19.54 -13.01 -6.30
C ALA A 706 19.41 -12.13 -5.05
N ALA A 707 18.61 -12.58 -4.10
CA ALA A 707 18.53 -11.98 -2.77
C ALA A 707 18.91 -13.01 -1.72
N VAL A 708 19.73 -12.61 -0.75
CA VAL A 708 20.21 -13.46 0.35
C VAL A 708 19.92 -12.78 1.67
N GLY A 709 19.19 -13.47 2.53
CA GLY A 709 18.84 -13.02 3.87
C GLY A 709 19.48 -13.92 4.94
N PHE A 710 19.84 -13.31 6.05
CA PHE A 710 20.18 -13.99 7.29
C PHE A 710 19.38 -13.38 8.43
N ALA A 711 18.78 -14.23 9.27
CA ALA A 711 18.11 -13.79 10.48
C ALA A 711 18.55 -14.64 11.69
N TRP A 712 18.61 -13.98 12.84
CA TRP A 712 18.84 -14.59 14.15
C TRP A 712 17.71 -14.18 15.08
N ASN A 713 16.98 -15.18 15.58
CA ASN A 713 15.90 -15.03 16.56
C ASN A 713 16.38 -15.58 17.91
N PHE A 714 16.12 -14.90 19.02
CA PHE A 714 16.60 -15.29 20.36
C PHE A 714 15.57 -15.06 21.46
#